data_3347fd783bede6dee02efeb77ca588ab
#
_entry.id   3347fd783bede6dee02efeb77ca588ab
#
_cell.length_a   1.000
_cell.length_b   1.000
_cell.length_c   1.000
_cell.angle_alpha   90.00
_cell.angle_beta   90.00
_cell.angle_gamma   90.00
#
_symmetry.space_group_name_H-M   'P 1'
#
loop_
_entity.id
_entity.type
_entity.pdbx_description
1 polymer ?
#
loop_
_entity_poly.entity_id
_entity_poly.type
_entity_poly.pdbx_seq_one_letter_code
_entity_poly.pdbx_strand_id
1 'polypeptide(L)'
;MILSCQNISKSFGTDEILKNVSFHIEENEKAAVVGINGAGKSTLLKIIMKEELPDEGEVILAKDKTIGYLAQHQDVSGHHTIYEEILDSKRELIEMESELREMETKMNELKGSELDDLLETYHKKNHAFEQLNGYAYRSEVTGILKGLGFSEEEFGKKMSELSGGQKTRVSLGKLLVTKPDVLLLDEPTNHLDIESIRWLETFLLNYKGAVLIVSHDRYFLDRIVGKVVEIFQHKGYVYLGNYSDYAKKKAAIRSAMIKQYYNQQREIRHQEEVIAKLKSFNREKSIKRAESREKMLNKIERLEKPVEDNTDIRIVLEPNVVSGNDVLKVENLSKSFLPVTLFSDINFDIKRGERVALIGNNGTGKTTILKIINELIPADSGTVTLGSNVHIGYYDQEHQQLHMEKTIFDEISDAYPDLNNTKVRNVLAAFLFTEDDVYKKIEDLSGGERGRVALAKLMLSDANFLILDEPTNHLDITSKEILEEALKSYTGTVFFVSHDRYFINQTATRILELTGDTIVNYIGNYDYYLEKHDQMTALYVKAEQSTDPSGSSTEETTVKTDWQTQKAEQARIRKIENALKKSEEKIAELEDKIAAIDEECAKPEIAVNSARLGELVRTQEEYRQELEKQYELWEDLSMQLDS
;
A
#
# COMPACT_ATOMS: atom_id res chain seq x y z
N MET A 1 -1.50 -22.30 20.71
CA MET A 1 -2.43 -22.22 19.58
C MET A 1 -3.77 -21.71 20.08
N ILE A 2 -4.22 -20.57 19.59
CA ILE A 2 -5.50 -19.96 19.98
C ILE A 2 -6.58 -20.18 18.93
N LEU A 3 -6.21 -20.12 17.63
CA LEU A 3 -7.10 -20.33 16.49
C LEU A 3 -6.44 -21.31 15.49
N SER A 4 -7.21 -22.27 14.96
CA SER A 4 -6.76 -23.19 13.91
C SER A 4 -7.85 -23.35 12.85
N CYS A 5 -7.47 -23.17 11.61
CA CYS A 5 -8.27 -23.51 10.44
C CYS A 5 -7.68 -24.77 9.81
N GLN A 6 -8.49 -25.83 9.60
CA GLN A 6 -8.04 -27.10 9.08
C GLN A 6 -8.84 -27.49 7.85
N ASN A 7 -8.14 -27.61 6.71
CA ASN A 7 -8.68 -28.04 5.41
C ASN A 7 -9.97 -27.31 4.99
N ILE A 8 -10.01 -26.00 5.23
CA ILE A 8 -11.20 -25.18 4.90
C ILE A 8 -11.37 -25.12 3.39
N SER A 9 -12.53 -25.59 2.93
CA SER A 9 -12.99 -25.51 1.53
C SER A 9 -14.35 -24.82 1.48
N LYS A 10 -14.56 -23.94 0.47
CA LYS A 10 -15.81 -23.23 0.26
C LYS A 10 -16.03 -22.92 -1.20
N SER A 11 -17.25 -23.21 -1.68
CA SER A 11 -17.70 -22.92 -3.05
C SER A 11 -19.04 -22.17 -3.00
N PHE A 12 -19.30 -21.33 -3.98
CA PHE A 12 -20.60 -20.71 -4.22
C PHE A 12 -21.10 -21.15 -5.60
N GLY A 13 -22.08 -22.06 -5.61
CA GLY A 13 -22.55 -22.70 -6.84
C GLY A 13 -21.42 -23.53 -7.49
N THR A 14 -20.97 -23.13 -8.67
CA THR A 14 -19.88 -23.79 -9.41
C THR A 14 -18.50 -23.21 -9.10
N ASP A 15 -18.45 -22.06 -8.43
CA ASP A 15 -17.21 -21.31 -8.23
C ASP A 15 -16.54 -21.72 -6.91
N GLU A 16 -15.40 -22.40 -7.02
CA GLU A 16 -14.56 -22.78 -5.89
C GLU A 16 -13.79 -21.52 -5.41
N ILE A 17 -14.01 -21.11 -4.16
CA ILE A 17 -13.37 -19.92 -3.59
C ILE A 17 -12.18 -20.28 -2.70
N LEU A 18 -12.34 -21.29 -1.84
CA LEU A 18 -11.28 -21.79 -0.96
C LEU A 18 -11.19 -23.30 -1.11
N LYS A 19 -9.94 -23.82 -1.13
CA LYS A 19 -9.63 -25.24 -1.26
C LYS A 19 -8.53 -25.67 -0.30
N ASN A 20 -8.88 -26.51 0.67
CA ASN A 20 -7.95 -27.11 1.64
C ASN A 20 -7.05 -26.05 2.34
N VAL A 21 -7.59 -24.89 2.70
CA VAL A 21 -6.84 -23.85 3.39
C VAL A 21 -6.62 -24.25 4.85
N SER A 22 -5.33 -24.34 5.25
CA SER A 22 -4.94 -24.74 6.61
C SER A 22 -3.88 -23.80 7.16
N PHE A 23 -4.13 -23.25 8.35
CA PHE A 23 -3.17 -22.46 9.13
C PHE A 23 -3.60 -22.39 10.58
N HIS A 24 -2.70 -21.95 11.44
CA HIS A 24 -2.98 -21.72 12.86
C HIS A 24 -2.38 -20.39 13.33
N ILE A 25 -2.91 -19.86 14.41
CA ILE A 25 -2.44 -18.64 15.06
C ILE A 25 -2.18 -18.95 16.53
N GLU A 26 -1.02 -18.52 17.02
CA GLU A 26 -0.63 -18.66 18.42
C GLU A 26 -1.14 -17.46 19.25
N GLU A 27 -1.09 -17.59 20.58
CA GLU A 27 -1.37 -16.48 21.47
C GLU A 27 -0.39 -15.33 21.24
N ASN A 28 -0.88 -14.10 21.23
CA ASN A 28 -0.12 -12.87 20.95
C ASN A 28 0.47 -12.77 19.53
N GLU A 29 0.21 -13.74 18.65
CA GLU A 29 0.71 -13.70 17.27
C GLU A 29 -0.08 -12.70 16.42
N LYS A 30 0.61 -11.98 15.55
CA LYS A 30 0.02 -11.08 14.55
C LYS A 30 0.25 -11.69 13.19
N ALA A 31 -0.83 -12.00 12.49
CA ALA A 31 -0.80 -12.62 11.17
C ALA A 31 -1.60 -11.79 10.16
N ALA A 32 -1.19 -11.84 8.90
CA ALA A 32 -1.93 -11.25 7.79
C ALA A 32 -2.51 -12.31 6.88
N VAL A 33 -3.68 -12.03 6.29
CA VAL A 33 -4.20 -12.76 5.12
C VAL A 33 -4.08 -11.86 3.91
N VAL A 34 -3.34 -12.29 2.90
CA VAL A 34 -3.11 -11.55 1.66
C VAL A 34 -3.58 -12.34 0.44
N GLY A 35 -3.86 -11.66 -0.66
CA GLY A 35 -4.33 -12.24 -1.92
C GLY A 35 -5.02 -11.19 -2.78
N ILE A 36 -5.22 -11.49 -4.05
CA ILE A 36 -5.95 -10.61 -4.98
C ILE A 36 -7.40 -10.38 -4.52
N ASN A 37 -8.05 -9.35 -5.08
CA ASN A 37 -9.48 -9.13 -4.82
C ASN A 37 -10.28 -10.34 -5.35
N GLY A 38 -11.28 -10.77 -4.60
CA GLY A 38 -12.06 -11.98 -4.91
C GLY A 38 -11.41 -13.31 -4.51
N ALA A 39 -10.16 -13.34 -3.99
CA ALA A 39 -9.48 -14.58 -3.58
C ALA A 39 -10.13 -15.31 -2.38
N GLY A 40 -11.18 -14.77 -1.77
CA GLY A 40 -11.88 -15.39 -0.63
C GLY A 40 -11.39 -14.95 0.75
N LYS A 41 -10.64 -13.83 0.86
CA LYS A 41 -10.13 -13.31 2.15
C LYS A 41 -11.25 -13.04 3.15
N SER A 42 -12.25 -12.23 2.77
CA SER A 42 -13.41 -11.91 3.63
C SER A 42 -14.30 -13.13 3.88
N THR A 43 -14.42 -14.05 2.92
CA THR A 43 -15.12 -15.33 3.11
C THR A 43 -14.44 -16.17 4.19
N LEU A 44 -13.10 -16.23 4.18
CA LEU A 44 -12.35 -16.91 5.22
C LEU A 44 -12.60 -16.30 6.61
N LEU A 45 -12.62 -14.96 6.74
CA LEU A 45 -12.94 -14.29 8.00
C LEU A 45 -14.35 -14.61 8.47
N LYS A 46 -15.35 -14.59 7.58
CA LYS A 46 -16.75 -14.96 7.91
C LYS A 46 -16.88 -16.42 8.36
N ILE A 47 -16.10 -17.32 7.76
CA ILE A 47 -16.05 -18.74 8.19
C ILE A 47 -15.44 -18.83 9.60
N ILE A 48 -14.38 -18.07 9.91
CA ILE A 48 -13.79 -18.03 11.25
C ILE A 48 -14.80 -17.50 12.28
N MET A 49 -15.59 -16.49 11.90
CA MET A 49 -16.67 -15.94 12.73
C MET A 49 -17.89 -16.86 12.85
N LYS A 50 -17.94 -17.94 12.08
CA LYS A 50 -19.11 -18.84 11.96
C LYS A 50 -20.37 -18.16 11.39
N GLU A 51 -20.20 -17.04 10.70
CA GLU A 51 -21.26 -16.39 9.92
C GLU A 51 -21.56 -17.18 8.64
N GLU A 52 -20.54 -17.84 8.09
CA GLU A 52 -20.66 -18.78 6.98
C GLU A 52 -20.10 -20.16 7.39
N LEU A 53 -20.73 -21.22 6.91
CA LEU A 53 -20.26 -22.58 7.14
C LEU A 53 -19.32 -23.00 5.99
N PRO A 54 -18.15 -23.61 6.30
CA PRO A 54 -17.32 -24.22 5.28
C PRO A 54 -18.04 -25.45 4.69
N ASP A 55 -17.72 -25.78 3.44
CA ASP A 55 -18.22 -27.02 2.81
C ASP A 55 -17.44 -28.24 3.31
N GLU A 56 -16.13 -28.05 3.56
CA GLU A 56 -15.26 -29.06 4.19
C GLU A 56 -14.29 -28.36 5.17
N GLY A 57 -13.81 -29.13 6.14
CA GLY A 57 -12.86 -28.65 7.15
C GLY A 57 -13.55 -28.05 8.38
N GLU A 58 -12.76 -27.55 9.30
CA GLU A 58 -13.24 -27.00 10.57
C GLU A 58 -12.38 -25.85 11.09
N VAL A 59 -13.02 -24.95 11.84
CA VAL A 59 -12.37 -23.87 12.59
C VAL A 59 -12.42 -24.19 14.08
N ILE A 60 -11.26 -24.29 14.70
CA ILE A 60 -11.08 -24.61 16.12
C ILE A 60 -10.59 -23.36 16.84
N LEU A 61 -11.38 -22.86 17.77
CA LEU A 61 -11.01 -21.82 18.73
C LEU A 61 -10.71 -22.45 20.09
N ALA A 62 -9.67 -21.99 20.76
CA ALA A 62 -9.36 -22.45 22.11
C ALA A 62 -10.53 -22.17 23.07
N LYS A 63 -10.68 -23.04 24.08
CA LYS A 63 -11.79 -22.98 25.03
C LYS A 63 -11.78 -21.64 25.79
N ASP A 64 -12.96 -21.08 26.03
CA ASP A 64 -13.19 -19.84 26.78
C ASP A 64 -12.51 -18.59 26.18
N LYS A 65 -12.17 -18.61 24.88
CA LYS A 65 -11.59 -17.50 24.14
C LYS A 65 -12.65 -16.77 23.31
N THR A 66 -12.51 -15.45 23.26
CA THR A 66 -13.42 -14.54 22.54
C THR A 66 -12.83 -14.09 21.20
N ILE A 67 -13.69 -13.93 20.20
CA ILE A 67 -13.33 -13.37 18.90
C ILE A 67 -14.07 -12.05 18.71
N GLY A 68 -13.37 -11.03 18.21
CA GLY A 68 -13.98 -9.80 17.75
C GLY A 68 -13.66 -9.58 16.26
N TYR A 69 -14.61 -9.11 15.51
CA TYR A 69 -14.50 -8.91 14.07
C TYR A 69 -14.92 -7.50 13.65
N LEU A 70 -14.06 -6.85 12.87
CA LEU A 70 -14.37 -5.63 12.14
C LEU A 70 -14.75 -6.01 10.71
N ALA A 71 -16.04 -5.95 10.39
CA ALA A 71 -16.52 -6.11 9.02
C ALA A 71 -16.36 -4.80 8.23
N GLN A 72 -16.19 -4.91 6.92
CA GLN A 72 -16.06 -3.76 6.01
C GLN A 72 -17.31 -2.85 6.02
N HIS A 73 -18.48 -3.40 6.31
CA HIS A 73 -19.76 -2.67 6.47
C HIS A 73 -20.47 -3.15 7.72
N GLN A 74 -20.78 -2.24 8.62
CA GLN A 74 -21.59 -2.51 9.83
C GLN A 74 -22.76 -1.52 9.92
N ASP A 75 -23.96 -2.05 10.16
CA ASP A 75 -25.14 -1.24 10.51
C ASP A 75 -25.06 -0.86 11.99
N VAL A 76 -24.79 0.41 12.27
CA VAL A 76 -24.74 0.96 13.62
C VAL A 76 -26.05 1.67 13.92
N SER A 77 -26.66 1.41 15.08
CA SER A 77 -27.90 2.06 15.51
C SER A 77 -27.73 3.57 15.64
N GLY A 78 -28.60 4.36 14.98
CA GLY A 78 -28.42 5.80 14.78
C GLY A 78 -28.71 6.72 15.97
N HIS A 79 -28.99 6.23 17.18
CA HIS A 79 -29.50 7.04 18.30
C HIS A 79 -28.46 7.55 19.28
N HIS A 80 -27.32 6.84 19.43
CA HIS A 80 -26.24 7.19 20.35
C HIS A 80 -25.29 8.23 19.74
N THR A 81 -24.61 8.97 20.61
CA THR A 81 -23.44 9.77 20.24
C THR A 81 -22.23 8.85 20.01
N ILE A 82 -21.17 9.37 19.36
CA ILE A 82 -19.92 8.62 19.16
C ILE A 82 -19.37 8.07 20.47
N TYR A 83 -19.34 8.90 21.51
CA TYR A 83 -18.81 8.52 22.82
C TYR A 83 -19.68 7.46 23.50
N GLU A 84 -21.00 7.63 23.49
CA GLU A 84 -21.93 6.66 24.10
C GLU A 84 -21.88 5.31 23.38
N GLU A 85 -21.76 5.27 22.05
CA GLU A 85 -21.70 4.04 21.28
C GLU A 85 -20.49 3.16 21.66
N ILE A 86 -19.33 3.78 21.88
CA ILE A 86 -18.14 3.04 22.31
C ILE A 86 -18.23 2.70 23.81
N LEU A 87 -18.74 3.63 24.62
CA LEU A 87 -18.88 3.45 26.06
C LEU A 87 -19.82 2.29 26.41
N ASP A 88 -20.86 2.05 25.61
CA ASP A 88 -21.81 0.94 25.80
C ASP A 88 -21.12 -0.43 25.77
N SER A 89 -19.98 -0.56 25.11
CA SER A 89 -19.18 -1.80 25.16
C SER A 89 -18.58 -2.11 26.55
N LYS A 90 -18.60 -1.13 27.47
CA LYS A 90 -18.17 -1.26 28.88
C LYS A 90 -19.33 -1.24 29.86
N ARG A 91 -20.52 -1.64 29.42
CA ARG A 91 -21.77 -1.58 30.21
C ARG A 91 -21.63 -2.26 31.58
N GLU A 92 -20.99 -3.42 31.62
CA GLU A 92 -20.75 -4.13 32.89
C GLU A 92 -19.98 -3.28 33.92
N LEU A 93 -18.93 -2.55 33.44
CA LEU A 93 -18.16 -1.66 34.30
C LEU A 93 -18.97 -0.45 34.76
N ILE A 94 -19.84 0.09 33.90
CA ILE A 94 -20.72 1.20 34.22
C ILE A 94 -21.74 0.77 35.29
N GLU A 95 -22.33 -0.41 35.14
CA GLU A 95 -23.27 -0.98 36.10
C GLU A 95 -22.58 -1.24 37.45
N MET A 96 -21.36 -1.81 37.41
CA MET A 96 -20.56 -2.01 38.65
C MET A 96 -20.21 -0.68 39.33
N GLU A 97 -19.82 0.36 38.57
CA GLU A 97 -19.55 1.70 39.11
C GLU A 97 -20.81 2.28 39.77
N SER A 98 -21.98 2.15 39.12
CA SER A 98 -23.26 2.62 39.66
C SER A 98 -23.63 1.90 40.98
N GLU A 99 -23.46 0.56 41.01
CA GLU A 99 -23.72 -0.23 42.20
C GLU A 99 -22.77 0.12 43.35
N LEU A 100 -21.48 0.35 43.06
CA LEU A 100 -20.51 0.79 44.06
C LEU A 100 -20.92 2.15 44.68
N ARG A 101 -21.32 3.12 43.83
CA ARG A 101 -21.80 4.43 44.31
C ARG A 101 -23.09 4.34 45.15
N GLU A 102 -24.01 3.44 44.73
CA GLU A 102 -25.22 3.18 45.55
C GLU A 102 -24.87 2.59 46.93
N MET A 103 -23.90 1.66 46.98
CA MET A 103 -23.42 1.10 48.24
C MET A 103 -22.76 2.16 49.11
N GLU A 104 -21.93 3.04 48.53
CA GLU A 104 -21.33 4.18 49.25
C GLU A 104 -22.39 5.11 49.87
N THR A 105 -23.48 5.36 49.13
CA THR A 105 -24.59 6.18 49.63
C THR A 105 -25.29 5.48 50.79
N LYS A 106 -25.58 4.18 50.66
CA LYS A 106 -26.25 3.36 51.70
C LYS A 106 -25.39 3.21 52.96
N MET A 107 -24.06 3.20 52.87
CA MET A 107 -23.15 3.15 54.02
C MET A 107 -23.31 4.35 54.94
N ASN A 108 -23.73 5.50 54.44
CA ASN A 108 -23.96 6.69 55.26
C ASN A 108 -25.24 6.57 56.13
N GLU A 109 -26.15 5.65 55.78
CA GLU A 109 -27.46 5.49 56.43
C GLU A 109 -27.51 4.29 57.40
N LEU A 110 -26.66 3.27 57.21
CA LEU A 110 -26.67 2.01 57.95
C LEU A 110 -25.72 2.05 59.15
N LYS A 111 -26.02 1.21 60.21
CA LYS A 111 -25.17 1.06 61.37
C LYS A 111 -25.18 -0.40 61.86
N GLY A 112 -24.08 -0.81 62.55
CA GLY A 112 -23.98 -2.15 63.17
C GLY A 112 -23.74 -3.25 62.12
N SER A 113 -24.27 -4.46 62.38
CA SER A 113 -24.01 -5.64 61.52
C SER A 113 -24.43 -5.47 60.07
N GLU A 114 -25.46 -4.69 59.75
CA GLU A 114 -25.89 -4.43 58.39
C GLU A 114 -24.85 -3.58 57.61
N LEU A 115 -24.15 -2.69 58.29
CA LEU A 115 -23.05 -1.92 57.73
C LEU A 115 -21.83 -2.84 57.47
N ASP A 116 -21.52 -3.76 58.38
CA ASP A 116 -20.38 -4.69 58.22
C ASP A 116 -20.58 -5.63 57.03
N ASP A 117 -21.79 -6.17 56.83
CA ASP A 117 -22.14 -7.01 55.68
C ASP A 117 -22.06 -6.23 54.34
N LEU A 118 -22.50 -4.97 54.33
CA LEU A 118 -22.42 -4.10 53.15
C LEU A 118 -20.97 -3.76 52.83
N LEU A 119 -20.14 -3.50 53.84
CA LEU A 119 -18.70 -3.23 53.67
C LEU A 119 -17.98 -4.43 53.04
N GLU A 120 -18.26 -5.66 53.50
CA GLU A 120 -17.68 -6.87 52.92
C GLU A 120 -18.07 -7.03 51.44
N THR A 121 -19.32 -6.77 51.08
CA THR A 121 -19.82 -6.83 49.71
C THR A 121 -19.19 -5.76 48.84
N TYR A 122 -19.08 -4.54 49.36
CA TYR A 122 -18.40 -3.42 48.68
C TYR A 122 -16.93 -3.75 48.38
N HIS A 123 -16.18 -4.25 49.38
CA HIS A 123 -14.79 -4.62 49.18
C HIS A 123 -14.61 -5.68 48.07
N LYS A 124 -15.48 -6.70 48.04
CA LYS A 124 -15.44 -7.73 46.98
C LYS A 124 -15.71 -7.14 45.60
N LYS A 125 -16.74 -6.29 45.49
CA LYS A 125 -17.09 -5.65 44.21
C LYS A 125 -16.05 -4.62 43.79
N ASN A 126 -15.56 -3.80 44.72
CA ASN A 126 -14.52 -2.83 44.42
C ASN A 126 -13.22 -3.51 43.92
N HIS A 127 -12.82 -4.62 44.57
CA HIS A 127 -11.67 -5.40 44.11
C HIS A 127 -11.89 -5.98 42.71
N ALA A 128 -13.09 -6.50 42.41
CA ALA A 128 -13.41 -6.96 41.04
C ALA A 128 -13.37 -5.81 40.04
N PHE A 129 -13.90 -4.64 40.39
CA PHE A 129 -13.85 -3.43 39.56
C PHE A 129 -12.41 -2.96 39.31
N GLU A 130 -11.54 -2.99 40.30
CA GLU A 130 -10.11 -2.68 40.17
C GLU A 130 -9.38 -3.68 39.27
N GLN A 131 -9.64 -4.99 39.42
CA GLN A 131 -9.05 -6.03 38.59
C GLN A 131 -9.42 -5.86 37.11
N LEU A 132 -10.60 -5.34 36.80
CA LEU A 132 -11.08 -5.04 35.45
C LEU A 132 -10.65 -3.65 34.96
N ASN A 133 -9.73 -2.96 35.67
CA ASN A 133 -9.31 -1.58 35.34
C ASN A 133 -10.49 -0.58 35.33
N GLY A 134 -11.45 -0.74 36.20
CA GLY A 134 -12.68 0.02 36.22
C GLY A 134 -12.50 1.53 36.32
N TYR A 135 -11.43 2.03 36.96
CA TYR A 135 -11.18 3.49 37.02
C TYR A 135 -10.64 4.10 35.72
N ALA A 136 -10.14 3.29 34.78
CA ALA A 136 -9.48 3.77 33.59
C ALA A 136 -10.34 3.71 32.31
N TYR A 137 -11.50 3.02 32.32
CA TYR A 137 -12.26 2.74 31.10
C TYR A 137 -12.72 3.99 30.34
N ARG A 138 -13.04 5.10 31.05
CA ARG A 138 -13.43 6.37 30.40
C ARG A 138 -12.26 7.02 29.68
N SER A 139 -11.08 7.01 30.30
CA SER A 139 -9.85 7.51 29.68
C SER A 139 -9.40 6.64 28.53
N GLU A 140 -9.62 5.32 28.61
CA GLU A 140 -9.36 4.38 27.52
C GLU A 140 -10.24 4.66 26.30
N VAL A 141 -11.55 4.86 26.48
CA VAL A 141 -12.48 5.23 25.41
C VAL A 141 -12.07 6.55 24.77
N THR A 142 -11.75 7.57 25.58
CA THR A 142 -11.27 8.87 25.09
C THR A 142 -9.96 8.74 24.30
N GLY A 143 -9.02 7.95 24.81
CA GLY A 143 -7.73 7.71 24.15
C GLY A 143 -7.87 7.00 22.80
N ILE A 144 -8.76 6.01 22.72
CA ILE A 144 -9.03 5.30 21.46
C ILE A 144 -9.72 6.22 20.44
N LEU A 145 -10.70 7.02 20.86
CA LEU A 145 -11.37 7.98 19.98
C LEU A 145 -10.39 9.01 19.40
N LYS A 146 -9.55 9.60 20.25
CA LYS A 146 -8.50 10.54 19.81
C LYS A 146 -7.52 9.87 18.87
N GLY A 147 -7.09 8.64 19.18
CA GLY A 147 -6.19 7.87 18.33
C GLY A 147 -6.76 7.53 16.96
N LEU A 148 -8.09 7.41 16.86
CA LEU A 148 -8.81 7.20 15.61
C LEU A 148 -9.16 8.52 14.88
N GLY A 149 -8.62 9.66 15.34
CA GLY A 149 -8.73 10.95 14.67
C GLY A 149 -10.05 11.68 14.94
N PHE A 150 -10.73 11.41 16.05
CA PHE A 150 -11.89 12.19 16.49
C PHE A 150 -11.46 13.26 17.50
N SER A 151 -11.88 14.51 17.26
CA SER A 151 -11.71 15.60 18.24
C SER A 151 -12.72 15.47 19.39
N GLU A 152 -12.42 16.07 20.54
CA GLU A 152 -13.35 16.02 21.69
C GLU A 152 -14.70 16.69 21.37
N GLU A 153 -14.71 17.68 20.49
CA GLU A 153 -15.92 18.36 20.03
C GLU A 153 -16.84 17.43 19.22
N GLU A 154 -16.25 16.44 18.56
CA GLU A 154 -16.99 15.47 17.75
C GLU A 154 -17.63 14.36 18.58
N PHE A 155 -17.19 14.12 19.81
CA PHE A 155 -17.69 13.03 20.66
C PHE A 155 -19.21 13.10 20.89
N GLY A 156 -19.79 14.30 20.86
CA GLY A 156 -21.22 14.54 21.01
C GLY A 156 -22.04 14.38 19.71
N LYS A 157 -21.41 14.18 18.54
CA LYS A 157 -22.12 13.97 17.27
C LYS A 157 -22.88 12.64 17.30
N LYS A 158 -24.08 12.62 16.72
CA LYS A 158 -24.89 11.39 16.62
C LYS A 158 -24.36 10.48 15.52
N MET A 159 -24.49 9.18 15.72
CA MET A 159 -24.11 8.17 14.72
C MET A 159 -24.81 8.36 13.37
N SER A 160 -26.03 8.91 13.36
CA SER A 160 -26.78 9.22 12.14
C SER A 160 -26.16 10.33 11.28
N GLU A 161 -25.37 11.20 11.88
CA GLU A 161 -24.75 12.37 11.23
C GLU A 161 -23.39 12.02 10.60
N LEU A 162 -22.87 10.83 10.85
CA LEU A 162 -21.55 10.40 10.44
C LEU A 162 -21.53 9.87 9.01
N SER A 163 -20.42 10.16 8.32
CA SER A 163 -20.10 9.50 7.04
C SER A 163 -19.84 8.01 7.22
N GLY A 164 -19.90 7.24 6.13
CA GLY A 164 -19.59 5.79 6.16
C GLY A 164 -18.22 5.50 6.77
N GLY A 165 -17.18 6.22 6.36
CA GLY A 165 -15.84 6.05 6.91
C GLY A 165 -15.72 6.42 8.40
N GLN A 166 -16.46 7.43 8.87
CA GLN A 166 -16.52 7.75 10.30
C GLN A 166 -17.21 6.65 11.11
N LYS A 167 -18.30 6.07 10.58
CA LYS A 167 -18.97 4.92 11.22
C LYS A 167 -18.03 3.72 11.35
N THR A 168 -17.27 3.41 10.30
CA THR A 168 -16.26 2.33 10.34
C THR A 168 -15.20 2.60 11.41
N ARG A 169 -14.73 3.84 11.55
CA ARG A 169 -13.78 4.22 12.63
C ARG A 169 -14.36 4.04 14.02
N VAL A 170 -15.64 4.39 14.25
CA VAL A 170 -16.31 4.17 15.54
C VAL A 170 -16.46 2.67 15.82
N SER A 171 -16.84 1.87 14.81
CA SER A 171 -16.92 0.41 14.95
C SER A 171 -15.57 -0.22 15.29
N LEU A 172 -14.48 0.25 14.65
CA LEU A 172 -13.13 -0.14 15.03
C LEU A 172 -12.83 0.23 16.49
N GLY A 173 -13.13 1.45 16.91
CA GLY A 173 -12.95 1.90 18.30
C GLY A 173 -13.70 1.03 19.31
N LYS A 174 -14.97 0.70 19.02
CA LYS A 174 -15.78 -0.21 19.83
C LYS A 174 -15.12 -1.58 19.99
N LEU A 175 -14.61 -2.13 18.89
CA LEU A 175 -13.91 -3.41 18.88
C LEU A 175 -12.59 -3.36 19.67
N LEU A 176 -11.81 -2.29 19.53
CA LEU A 176 -10.54 -2.14 20.26
C LEU A 176 -10.75 -1.98 21.78
N VAL A 177 -11.84 -1.34 22.20
CA VAL A 177 -12.22 -1.19 23.61
C VAL A 177 -12.62 -2.52 24.24
N THR A 178 -13.26 -3.44 23.49
CA THR A 178 -13.69 -4.75 24.02
C THR A 178 -12.52 -5.70 24.30
N LYS A 179 -11.38 -5.53 23.60
CA LYS A 179 -10.15 -6.33 23.76
C LYS A 179 -10.39 -7.85 23.70
N PRO A 180 -10.97 -8.40 22.63
CA PRO A 180 -11.16 -9.84 22.50
C PRO A 180 -9.82 -10.59 22.44
N ASP A 181 -9.79 -11.90 22.78
CA ASP A 181 -8.58 -12.72 22.72
C ASP A 181 -8.05 -12.89 21.29
N VAL A 182 -8.95 -12.91 20.29
CA VAL A 182 -8.62 -12.93 18.85
C VAL A 182 -9.30 -11.76 18.16
N LEU A 183 -8.53 -10.92 17.53
CA LEU A 183 -8.99 -9.73 16.81
C LEU A 183 -8.89 -9.99 15.31
N LEU A 184 -10.01 -9.95 14.60
CA LEU A 184 -10.09 -10.08 13.14
C LEU A 184 -10.37 -8.70 12.54
N LEU A 185 -9.48 -8.22 11.68
CA LEU A 185 -9.57 -6.90 11.05
C LEU A 185 -9.61 -7.04 9.53
N ASP A 186 -10.71 -6.59 8.91
CA ASP A 186 -10.86 -6.54 7.45
C ASP A 186 -10.68 -5.10 6.97
N GLU A 187 -9.55 -4.82 6.30
CA GLU A 187 -9.13 -3.51 5.79
C GLU A 187 -9.22 -2.37 6.85
N PRO A 188 -8.57 -2.51 8.02
CA PRO A 188 -8.70 -1.54 9.11
C PRO A 188 -8.09 -0.18 8.82
N THR A 189 -7.20 -0.07 7.83
CA THR A 189 -6.54 1.17 7.43
C THR A 189 -7.38 2.04 6.49
N ASN A 190 -8.45 1.47 5.90
CA ASN A 190 -9.35 2.23 5.05
C ASN A 190 -10.02 3.36 5.84
N HIS A 191 -10.07 4.54 5.27
CA HIS A 191 -10.65 5.75 5.85
C HIS A 191 -9.90 6.34 7.06
N LEU A 192 -8.72 5.79 7.42
CA LEU A 192 -7.83 6.37 8.43
C LEU A 192 -6.82 7.30 7.74
N ASP A 193 -6.49 8.41 8.39
CA ASP A 193 -5.36 9.23 8.00
C ASP A 193 -4.04 8.65 8.53
N ILE A 194 -2.94 9.21 8.08
CA ILE A 194 -1.60 8.70 8.39
C ILE A 194 -1.33 8.67 9.90
N GLU A 195 -1.81 9.67 10.66
CA GLU A 195 -1.65 9.72 12.12
C GLU A 195 -2.44 8.63 12.83
N SER A 196 -3.71 8.44 12.45
CA SER A 196 -4.56 7.39 12.99
C SER A 196 -4.01 5.99 12.66
N ILE A 197 -3.43 5.79 11.46
CA ILE A 197 -2.77 4.53 11.10
C ILE A 197 -1.55 4.29 12.02
N ARG A 198 -0.68 5.30 12.25
CA ARG A 198 0.47 5.18 13.17
C ARG A 198 0.05 4.85 14.59
N TRP A 199 -1.03 5.47 15.06
CA TRP A 199 -1.60 5.16 16.37
C TRP A 199 -2.10 3.71 16.43
N LEU A 200 -2.84 3.26 15.40
CA LEU A 200 -3.35 1.88 15.32
C LEU A 200 -2.20 0.86 15.29
N GLU A 201 -1.13 1.15 14.55
CA GLU A 201 0.08 0.31 14.56
C GLU A 201 0.64 0.13 15.97
N THR A 202 0.82 1.25 16.68
CA THR A 202 1.33 1.24 18.06
C THR A 202 0.40 0.47 19.01
N PHE A 203 -0.91 0.64 18.84
CA PHE A 203 -1.92 -0.07 19.61
C PHE A 203 -1.84 -1.59 19.37
N LEU A 204 -1.80 -2.03 18.09
CA LEU A 204 -1.76 -3.45 17.73
C LEU A 204 -0.44 -4.13 18.10
N LEU A 205 0.69 -3.44 18.03
CA LEU A 205 1.97 -3.95 18.52
C LEU A 205 1.94 -4.27 20.01
N ASN A 206 1.25 -3.44 20.81
CA ASN A 206 1.10 -3.62 22.26
C ASN A 206 -0.10 -4.51 22.65
N TYR A 207 -0.90 -4.94 21.66
CA TYR A 207 -2.07 -5.77 21.90
C TYR A 207 -1.67 -7.17 22.36
N LYS A 208 -2.22 -7.61 23.50
CA LYS A 208 -1.88 -8.91 24.12
C LYS A 208 -2.62 -10.11 23.51
N GLY A 209 -3.67 -9.88 22.72
CA GLY A 209 -4.38 -10.93 21.99
C GLY A 209 -3.73 -11.29 20.66
N ALA A 210 -4.21 -12.34 20.03
CA ALA A 210 -3.88 -12.68 18.67
C ALA A 210 -4.59 -11.72 17.70
N VAL A 211 -3.94 -11.38 16.58
CA VAL A 211 -4.52 -10.49 15.56
C VAL A 211 -4.38 -11.15 14.20
N LEU A 212 -5.50 -11.22 13.46
CA LEU A 212 -5.52 -11.62 12.06
C LEU A 212 -6.03 -10.45 11.22
N ILE A 213 -5.20 -9.98 10.29
CA ILE A 213 -5.44 -8.77 9.51
C ILE A 213 -5.56 -9.13 8.04
N VAL A 214 -6.62 -8.66 7.39
CA VAL A 214 -6.68 -8.53 5.93
C VAL A 214 -6.39 -7.06 5.62
N SER A 215 -5.35 -6.78 4.86
CA SER A 215 -5.04 -5.41 4.43
C SER A 215 -4.24 -5.39 3.14
N HIS A 216 -4.43 -4.33 2.38
CA HIS A 216 -3.67 -3.96 1.19
C HIS A 216 -2.61 -2.87 1.46
N ASP A 217 -2.44 -2.45 2.72
CA ASP A 217 -1.37 -1.55 3.14
C ASP A 217 -0.11 -2.35 3.49
N ARG A 218 0.84 -2.42 2.54
CA ARG A 218 2.10 -3.16 2.69
C ARG A 218 2.96 -2.63 3.84
N TYR A 219 2.97 -1.32 4.05
CA TYR A 219 3.76 -0.68 5.10
C TYR A 219 3.22 -1.04 6.50
N PHE A 220 1.89 -1.01 6.64
CA PHE A 220 1.20 -1.42 7.85
C PHE A 220 1.45 -2.90 8.18
N LEU A 221 1.32 -3.79 7.20
CA LEU A 221 1.58 -5.21 7.37
C LEU A 221 3.04 -5.48 7.73
N ASP A 222 3.98 -4.81 7.06
CA ASP A 222 5.42 -5.01 7.30
C ASP A 222 5.83 -4.71 8.73
N ARG A 223 5.15 -3.76 9.35
CA ARG A 223 5.43 -3.28 10.70
C ARG A 223 4.84 -4.15 11.82
N ILE A 224 3.68 -4.76 11.57
CA ILE A 224 2.89 -5.42 12.62
C ILE A 224 3.02 -6.94 12.56
N VAL A 225 3.01 -7.54 11.36
CA VAL A 225 2.83 -8.99 11.24
C VAL A 225 4.15 -9.76 11.27
N GLY A 226 4.11 -10.92 11.93
CA GLY A 226 5.19 -11.90 11.93
C GLY A 226 4.88 -13.16 11.11
N LYS A 227 3.67 -13.26 10.56
CA LYS A 227 3.22 -14.38 9.73
C LYS A 227 2.30 -13.86 8.63
N VAL A 228 2.45 -14.38 7.41
CA VAL A 228 1.60 -14.06 6.27
C VAL A 228 0.97 -15.35 5.74
N VAL A 229 -0.35 -15.35 5.60
CA VAL A 229 -1.14 -16.41 4.95
C VAL A 229 -1.59 -15.88 3.59
N GLU A 230 -1.03 -16.41 2.52
CA GLU A 230 -1.43 -16.04 1.16
C GLU A 230 -2.52 -16.95 0.65
N ILE A 231 -3.61 -16.39 0.14
CA ILE A 231 -4.62 -17.11 -0.63
C ILE A 231 -4.31 -16.88 -2.11
N PHE A 232 -3.84 -17.95 -2.76
CA PHE A 232 -3.48 -17.95 -4.18
C PHE A 232 -4.04 -19.19 -4.86
N GLN A 233 -4.75 -19.00 -5.98
CA GLN A 233 -5.43 -20.08 -6.71
C GLN A 233 -6.26 -20.99 -5.77
N HIS A 234 -7.11 -20.37 -4.95
CA HIS A 234 -7.99 -21.02 -3.96
C HIS A 234 -7.29 -21.73 -2.79
N LYS A 235 -5.93 -21.82 -2.78
CA LYS A 235 -5.14 -22.49 -1.75
C LYS A 235 -4.48 -21.51 -0.80
N GLY A 236 -4.26 -21.95 0.45
CA GLY A 236 -3.56 -21.17 1.47
C GLY A 236 -2.09 -21.56 1.56
N TYR A 237 -1.19 -20.56 1.52
CA TYR A 237 0.24 -20.73 1.72
C TYR A 237 0.69 -19.90 2.92
N VAL A 238 1.45 -20.49 3.83
CA VAL A 238 1.91 -19.83 5.06
C VAL A 238 3.39 -19.47 4.96
N TYR A 239 3.70 -18.20 5.23
CA TYR A 239 5.05 -17.67 5.27
C TYR A 239 5.32 -17.07 6.65
N LEU A 240 6.44 -17.42 7.26
CA LEU A 240 6.91 -16.81 8.50
C LEU A 240 7.76 -15.58 8.17
N GLY A 241 7.57 -14.50 8.93
CA GLY A 241 8.21 -13.21 8.75
C GLY A 241 7.20 -12.11 8.42
N ASN A 242 7.71 -10.90 8.24
CA ASN A 242 6.90 -9.74 7.87
C ASN A 242 6.52 -9.75 6.36
N TYR A 243 5.83 -8.71 5.90
CA TYR A 243 5.40 -8.63 4.51
C TYR A 243 6.58 -8.59 3.52
N SER A 244 7.65 -7.88 3.84
CA SER A 244 8.86 -7.80 3.00
C SER A 244 9.55 -9.16 2.88
N ASP A 245 9.61 -9.94 3.97
CA ASP A 245 10.14 -11.31 3.96
C ASP A 245 9.29 -12.25 3.10
N TYR A 246 7.96 -12.13 3.21
CA TYR A 246 7.01 -12.84 2.36
C TYR A 246 7.25 -12.53 0.89
N ALA A 247 7.32 -11.25 0.51
CA ALA A 247 7.53 -10.82 -0.88
C ALA A 247 8.83 -11.38 -1.47
N LYS A 248 9.94 -11.34 -0.71
CA LYS A 248 11.22 -11.93 -1.13
C LYS A 248 11.13 -13.45 -1.30
N LYS A 249 10.51 -14.16 -0.34
CA LYS A 249 10.33 -15.63 -0.41
C LYS A 249 9.46 -16.03 -1.59
N LYS A 250 8.35 -15.32 -1.81
CA LYS A 250 7.45 -15.55 -2.95
C LYS A 250 8.18 -15.35 -4.29
N ALA A 251 8.94 -14.26 -4.44
CA ALA A 251 9.72 -13.98 -5.64
C ALA A 251 10.78 -15.09 -5.90
N ALA A 252 11.46 -15.56 -4.86
CA ALA A 252 12.44 -16.64 -4.97
C ALA A 252 11.79 -17.97 -5.39
N ILE A 253 10.67 -18.36 -4.76
CA ILE A 253 9.91 -19.58 -5.11
C ILE A 253 9.42 -19.48 -6.56
N ARG A 254 8.86 -18.33 -6.96
CA ARG A 254 8.39 -18.11 -8.32
C ARG A 254 9.53 -18.24 -9.35
N SER A 255 10.66 -17.58 -9.10
CA SER A 255 11.85 -17.69 -9.97
C SER A 255 12.32 -19.14 -10.11
N ALA A 256 12.30 -19.91 -9.01
CA ALA A 256 12.64 -21.33 -9.03
C ALA A 256 11.64 -22.15 -9.86
N MET A 257 10.32 -21.92 -9.71
CA MET A 257 9.27 -22.60 -10.48
C MET A 257 9.39 -22.29 -11.98
N ILE A 258 9.61 -21.03 -12.35
CA ILE A 258 9.82 -20.61 -13.74
C ILE A 258 11.05 -21.32 -14.32
N LYS A 259 12.15 -21.34 -13.58
CA LYS A 259 13.38 -22.02 -14.01
C LYS A 259 13.18 -23.53 -14.19
N GLN A 260 12.45 -24.18 -13.25
CA GLN A 260 12.11 -25.60 -13.35
C GLN A 260 11.24 -25.90 -14.58
N TYR A 261 10.22 -25.07 -14.84
CA TYR A 261 9.37 -25.19 -16.03
C TYR A 261 10.17 -25.10 -17.31
N TYR A 262 11.00 -24.07 -17.48
CA TYR A 262 11.80 -23.92 -18.70
C TYR A 262 12.84 -25.03 -18.86
N ASN A 263 13.45 -25.51 -17.76
CA ASN A 263 14.35 -26.64 -17.82
C ASN A 263 13.62 -27.93 -18.26
N GLN A 264 12.42 -28.18 -17.70
CA GLN A 264 11.62 -29.34 -18.11
C GLN A 264 11.20 -29.22 -19.60
N GLN A 265 10.74 -28.04 -20.05
CA GLN A 265 10.38 -27.81 -21.46
C GLN A 265 11.57 -28.02 -22.40
N ARG A 266 12.78 -27.60 -22.01
CA ARG A 266 14.01 -27.84 -22.77
C ARG A 266 14.32 -29.33 -22.85
N GLU A 267 14.20 -30.06 -21.77
CA GLU A 267 14.44 -31.50 -21.74
C GLU A 267 13.38 -32.26 -22.57
N ILE A 268 12.10 -31.90 -22.45
CA ILE A 268 11.03 -32.48 -23.28
C ILE A 268 11.32 -32.28 -24.76
N ARG A 269 11.64 -31.04 -25.18
CA ARG A 269 11.97 -30.72 -26.57
C ARG A 269 13.18 -31.52 -27.07
N HIS A 270 14.24 -31.60 -26.26
CA HIS A 270 15.41 -32.40 -26.60
C HIS A 270 15.08 -33.89 -26.78
N GLN A 271 14.26 -34.47 -25.90
CA GLN A 271 13.82 -35.86 -26.03
C GLN A 271 12.95 -36.07 -27.28
N GLU A 272 12.05 -35.13 -27.61
CA GLU A 272 11.23 -35.16 -28.82
C GLU A 272 12.12 -35.13 -30.08
N GLU A 273 13.14 -34.27 -30.13
CA GLU A 273 14.12 -34.23 -31.22
C GLU A 273 14.89 -35.51 -31.41
N VAL A 274 15.36 -36.12 -30.26
CA VAL A 274 16.05 -37.41 -30.29
C VAL A 274 15.12 -38.53 -30.77
N ILE A 275 13.85 -38.55 -30.34
CA ILE A 275 12.84 -39.51 -30.79
C ILE A 275 12.58 -39.36 -32.28
N ALA A 276 12.40 -38.12 -32.79
CA ALA A 276 12.22 -37.83 -34.20
C ALA A 276 13.43 -38.31 -35.03
N LYS A 277 14.64 -38.05 -34.55
CA LYS A 277 15.86 -38.48 -35.21
C LYS A 277 16.02 -40.01 -35.22
N LEU A 278 15.66 -40.70 -34.14
CA LEU A 278 15.67 -42.19 -34.10
C LEU A 278 14.62 -42.80 -35.04
N LYS A 279 13.44 -42.21 -35.16
CA LYS A 279 12.36 -42.60 -36.10
C LYS A 279 12.81 -42.41 -37.55
N SER A 280 13.54 -41.33 -37.89
CA SER A 280 14.01 -41.07 -39.23
C SER A 280 15.00 -42.09 -39.79
N PHE A 281 15.73 -42.79 -38.93
CA PHE A 281 16.68 -43.87 -39.37
C PHE A 281 16.00 -45.14 -39.86
N ASN A 282 14.68 -45.30 -39.71
CA ASN A 282 13.82 -46.40 -40.18
C ASN A 282 14.37 -47.81 -39.99
N ARG A 283 15.19 -48.05 -38.95
CA ARG A 283 15.74 -49.35 -38.54
C ARG A 283 14.97 -49.88 -37.35
N GLU A 284 14.62 -51.17 -37.34
CA GLU A 284 13.80 -51.79 -36.27
C GLU A 284 14.36 -51.53 -34.86
N LYS A 285 15.68 -51.62 -34.66
CA LYS A 285 16.34 -51.28 -33.38
C LYS A 285 16.19 -49.81 -33.00
N SER A 286 16.23 -48.88 -33.96
CA SER A 286 16.07 -47.44 -33.72
C SER A 286 14.60 -47.09 -33.35
N ILE A 287 13.66 -47.75 -34.03
CA ILE A 287 12.23 -47.59 -33.76
C ILE A 287 11.90 -48.08 -32.32
N LYS A 288 12.38 -49.28 -31.90
CA LYS A 288 12.17 -49.80 -30.53
C LYS A 288 12.77 -48.86 -29.46
N ARG A 289 13.93 -48.23 -29.75
CA ARG A 289 14.54 -47.23 -28.86
C ARG A 289 13.72 -45.95 -28.81
N ALA A 290 13.17 -45.48 -29.95
CA ALA A 290 12.28 -44.33 -29.99
C ALA A 290 11.00 -44.58 -29.18
N GLU A 291 10.35 -45.72 -29.36
CA GLU A 291 9.15 -46.11 -28.60
C GLU A 291 9.41 -46.21 -27.08
N SER A 292 10.56 -46.76 -26.68
CA SER A 292 10.96 -46.80 -25.27
C SER A 292 11.11 -45.39 -24.67
N ARG A 293 11.75 -44.46 -25.39
CA ARG A 293 11.90 -43.03 -24.96
C ARG A 293 10.57 -42.32 -24.95
N GLU A 294 9.70 -42.53 -25.93
CA GLU A 294 8.37 -41.98 -26.01
C GLU A 294 7.50 -42.43 -24.82
N LYS A 295 7.58 -43.70 -24.43
CA LYS A 295 6.95 -44.22 -23.19
C LYS A 295 7.49 -43.53 -21.92
N MET A 296 8.80 -43.24 -21.87
CA MET A 296 9.41 -42.51 -20.75
C MET A 296 8.94 -41.05 -20.75
N LEU A 297 8.90 -40.39 -21.89
CA LEU A 297 8.44 -39.02 -22.04
C LEU A 297 6.97 -38.82 -21.63
N ASN A 298 6.13 -39.81 -21.99
CA ASN A 298 4.70 -39.82 -21.64
C ASN A 298 4.43 -40.08 -20.13
N LYS A 299 5.42 -40.55 -19.40
CA LYS A 299 5.35 -40.74 -17.94
C LYS A 299 5.80 -39.50 -17.15
N ILE A 300 6.43 -38.51 -17.81
CA ILE A 300 6.84 -37.28 -17.17
C ILE A 300 5.57 -36.47 -16.88
N GLU A 301 5.34 -36.20 -15.62
CA GLU A 301 4.31 -35.25 -15.20
C GLU A 301 4.71 -33.84 -15.67
N ARG A 302 3.95 -33.31 -16.61
CA ARG A 302 4.22 -32.00 -17.19
C ARG A 302 3.86 -30.92 -16.18
N LEU A 303 4.84 -30.07 -15.84
CA LEU A 303 4.59 -28.90 -15.05
C LEU A 303 3.67 -27.95 -15.82
N GLU A 304 2.67 -27.44 -15.15
CA GLU A 304 1.84 -26.35 -15.68
C GLU A 304 2.71 -25.10 -15.85
N LYS A 305 2.44 -24.32 -16.91
CA LYS A 305 3.12 -23.06 -17.10
C LYS A 305 2.81 -22.16 -15.89
N PRO A 306 3.82 -21.72 -15.12
CA PRO A 306 3.57 -20.76 -14.05
C PRO A 306 2.83 -19.55 -14.63
N VAL A 307 1.82 -19.07 -13.93
CA VAL A 307 1.11 -17.86 -14.32
C VAL A 307 2.14 -16.73 -14.36
N GLU A 308 2.43 -16.26 -15.55
CA GLU A 308 3.24 -15.06 -15.74
C GLU A 308 2.32 -13.90 -15.33
N ASP A 309 2.59 -13.25 -14.19
CA ASP A 309 2.02 -11.93 -14.00
C ASP A 309 2.60 -11.08 -15.14
N ASN A 310 1.74 -10.52 -15.95
CA ASN A 310 2.13 -9.66 -17.08
C ASN A 310 2.75 -8.33 -16.60
N THR A 311 3.59 -8.38 -15.56
CA THR A 311 4.32 -7.22 -15.04
C THR A 311 5.42 -6.72 -16.01
N ASP A 312 5.74 -7.50 -17.05
CA ASP A 312 6.74 -7.10 -18.05
C ASP A 312 6.17 -6.19 -19.17
N ILE A 313 4.89 -5.87 -19.18
CA ILE A 313 4.33 -4.88 -20.10
C ILE A 313 4.72 -3.50 -19.59
N ARG A 314 5.90 -3.02 -19.96
CA ARG A 314 6.31 -1.63 -19.72
C ARG A 314 5.47 -0.72 -20.60
N ILE A 315 4.49 -0.07 -20.00
CA ILE A 315 3.77 1.02 -20.67
C ILE A 315 4.63 2.27 -20.53
N VAL A 316 5.23 2.71 -21.62
CA VAL A 316 5.83 4.04 -21.67
C VAL A 316 4.68 5.02 -21.95
N LEU A 317 4.34 5.81 -20.94
CA LEU A 317 3.29 6.82 -21.02
C LEU A 317 3.96 8.18 -21.22
N GLU A 318 3.97 8.64 -22.44
CA GLU A 318 4.48 9.97 -22.79
C GLU A 318 3.31 10.88 -23.16
N PRO A 319 3.18 12.05 -22.54
CA PRO A 319 2.17 13.03 -22.95
C PRO A 319 2.50 13.54 -24.36
N ASN A 320 1.49 13.66 -25.22
CA ASN A 320 1.66 14.15 -26.60
C ASN A 320 2.12 15.61 -26.65
N VAL A 321 1.80 16.41 -25.63
CA VAL A 321 2.16 17.82 -25.53
C VAL A 321 3.01 18.05 -24.30
N VAL A 322 4.14 18.74 -24.47
CA VAL A 322 5.01 19.11 -23.35
C VAL A 322 4.55 20.43 -22.74
N SER A 323 4.27 20.47 -21.44
CA SER A 323 3.92 21.69 -20.71
C SER A 323 5.09 22.66 -20.54
N GLY A 324 4.80 23.91 -20.21
CA GLY A 324 5.80 24.85 -19.72
C GLY A 324 6.51 24.34 -18.45
N ASN A 325 7.55 25.03 -18.00
CA ASN A 325 8.29 24.64 -16.80
C ASN A 325 7.47 24.85 -15.52
N ASP A 326 6.71 25.94 -15.46
CA ASP A 326 5.75 26.19 -14.40
C ASP A 326 4.41 25.56 -14.80
N VAL A 327 3.95 24.56 -14.05
CA VAL A 327 2.74 23.80 -14.34
C VAL A 327 1.56 24.34 -13.55
N LEU A 328 1.73 24.58 -12.26
CA LEU A 328 0.72 25.11 -11.36
C LEU A 328 1.32 26.12 -10.41
N LYS A 329 0.63 27.23 -10.18
CA LYS A 329 0.93 28.21 -9.14
C LYS A 329 -0.34 28.55 -8.38
N VAL A 330 -0.29 28.40 -7.06
CA VAL A 330 -1.37 28.72 -6.13
C VAL A 330 -0.89 29.83 -5.21
N GLU A 331 -1.66 30.93 -5.13
CA GLU A 331 -1.31 32.11 -4.33
C GLU A 331 -2.49 32.52 -3.45
N ASN A 332 -2.26 32.60 -2.14
CA ASN A 332 -3.17 33.06 -1.08
C ASN A 332 -4.55 32.36 -1.14
N LEU A 333 -4.55 31.06 -1.45
CA LEU A 333 -5.78 30.30 -1.62
C LEU A 333 -6.43 30.04 -0.27
N SER A 334 -7.73 30.37 -0.15
CA SER A 334 -8.52 30.13 1.06
C SER A 334 -9.88 29.54 0.72
N LYS A 335 -10.37 28.66 1.59
CA LYS A 335 -11.68 28.03 1.49
C LYS A 335 -12.28 27.72 2.84
N SER A 336 -13.57 28.08 3.00
CA SER A 336 -14.37 27.76 4.18
C SER A 336 -15.74 27.21 3.78
N PHE A 337 -16.26 26.33 4.62
CA PHE A 337 -17.67 25.90 4.60
C PHE A 337 -18.25 26.20 5.97
N LEU A 338 -19.05 27.28 6.06
CA LEU A 338 -19.57 27.76 7.33
C LEU A 338 -20.17 26.65 8.19
N PRO A 339 -19.76 26.49 9.49
CA PRO A 339 -18.89 27.40 10.24
C PRO A 339 -17.37 27.06 10.20
N VAL A 340 -16.92 26.10 9.41
CA VAL A 340 -15.55 25.54 9.41
C VAL A 340 -14.71 26.20 8.31
N THR A 341 -13.56 26.77 8.68
CA THR A 341 -12.50 27.14 7.73
C THR A 341 -11.62 25.91 7.49
N LEU A 342 -11.43 25.52 6.22
CA LEU A 342 -10.58 24.38 5.86
C LEU A 342 -9.11 24.76 5.78
N PHE A 343 -8.83 25.89 5.12
CA PHE A 343 -7.49 26.46 4.98
C PHE A 343 -7.57 27.93 4.58
N SER A 344 -6.55 28.71 4.94
CA SER A 344 -6.40 30.12 4.61
C SER A 344 -4.99 30.45 4.14
N ASP A 345 -4.88 31.33 3.14
CA ASP A 345 -3.63 31.90 2.60
C ASP A 345 -2.57 30.87 2.18
N ILE A 346 -2.96 29.67 1.72
CA ILE A 346 -2.02 28.65 1.28
C ILE A 346 -1.35 29.03 -0.04
N ASN A 347 -0.04 28.76 -0.11
CA ASN A 347 0.81 29.10 -1.24
C ASN A 347 1.71 27.92 -1.61
N PHE A 348 1.69 27.49 -2.88
CA PHE A 348 2.62 26.50 -3.42
C PHE A 348 2.69 26.57 -4.94
N ASP A 349 3.76 25.97 -5.49
CA ASP A 349 3.96 25.84 -6.94
C ASP A 349 4.34 24.42 -7.31
N ILE A 350 4.04 23.99 -8.53
CA ILE A 350 4.43 22.69 -9.07
C ILE A 350 5.13 22.89 -10.40
N LYS A 351 6.31 22.26 -10.55
CA LYS A 351 7.12 22.32 -11.76
C LYS A 351 6.91 21.08 -12.61
N ARG A 352 7.25 21.20 -13.90
CA ARG A 352 7.18 20.09 -14.84
C ARG A 352 8.03 18.91 -14.39
N GLY A 353 7.45 17.70 -14.48
CA GLY A 353 8.08 16.45 -14.12
C GLY A 353 8.16 16.17 -12.62
N GLU A 354 7.64 17.06 -11.77
CA GLU A 354 7.51 16.78 -10.33
C GLU A 354 6.36 15.79 -10.09
N ARG A 355 6.56 14.90 -9.13
CA ARG A 355 5.51 14.05 -8.55
C ARG A 355 5.29 14.49 -7.12
N VAL A 356 4.24 15.27 -6.91
CA VAL A 356 3.94 15.94 -5.65
C VAL A 356 2.81 15.23 -4.94
N ALA A 357 3.05 14.75 -3.71
CA ALA A 357 2.02 14.21 -2.84
C ALA A 357 1.50 15.29 -1.90
N LEU A 358 0.18 15.43 -1.78
CA LEU A 358 -0.48 16.27 -0.78
C LEU A 358 -0.98 15.37 0.35
N ILE A 359 -0.42 15.53 1.55
CA ILE A 359 -0.77 14.78 2.75
C ILE A 359 -1.36 15.70 3.82
N GLY A 360 -1.95 15.13 4.86
CA GLY A 360 -2.55 15.85 6.01
C GLY A 360 -3.71 15.06 6.57
N ASN A 361 -4.24 15.50 7.70
CA ASN A 361 -5.32 14.83 8.41
C ASN A 361 -6.62 14.80 7.61
N ASN A 362 -7.54 13.93 7.97
CA ASN A 362 -8.86 13.87 7.33
C ASN A 362 -9.65 15.13 7.65
N GLY A 363 -10.35 15.65 6.63
CA GLY A 363 -11.17 16.87 6.77
C GLY A 363 -10.40 18.19 6.64
N THR A 364 -9.07 18.19 6.43
CA THR A 364 -8.29 19.43 6.23
C THR A 364 -8.51 20.12 4.89
N GLY A 365 -9.23 19.49 3.95
CA GLY A 365 -9.55 20.11 2.66
C GLY A 365 -8.66 19.67 1.49
N LYS A 366 -7.90 18.56 1.59
CA LYS A 366 -7.06 18.03 0.51
C LYS A 366 -7.82 17.85 -0.82
N THR A 367 -8.91 17.08 -0.79
CA THR A 367 -9.81 16.88 -1.94
C THR A 367 -10.41 18.22 -2.43
N THR A 368 -10.68 19.16 -1.52
CA THR A 368 -11.20 20.49 -1.87
C THR A 368 -10.17 21.30 -2.67
N ILE A 369 -8.88 21.22 -2.30
CA ILE A 369 -7.79 21.85 -3.08
C ILE A 369 -7.75 21.25 -4.49
N LEU A 370 -7.82 19.93 -4.64
CA LEU A 370 -7.85 19.28 -5.96
C LEU A 370 -9.07 19.72 -6.77
N LYS A 371 -10.25 19.79 -6.16
CA LYS A 371 -11.48 20.25 -6.82
C LYS A 371 -11.43 21.73 -7.22
N ILE A 372 -10.78 22.60 -6.44
CA ILE A 372 -10.58 24.01 -6.81
C ILE A 372 -9.63 24.13 -8.00
N ILE A 373 -8.51 23.36 -8.01
CA ILE A 373 -7.57 23.38 -9.13
C ILE A 373 -8.24 22.91 -10.43
N ASN A 374 -9.19 21.96 -10.34
CA ASN A 374 -9.99 21.48 -11.48
C ASN A 374 -11.22 22.34 -11.78
N GLU A 375 -11.36 23.52 -11.16
CA GLU A 375 -12.49 24.47 -11.34
C GLU A 375 -13.88 23.88 -11.02
N LEU A 376 -13.93 22.78 -10.27
CA LEU A 376 -15.18 22.12 -9.85
C LEU A 376 -15.85 22.87 -8.68
N ILE A 377 -15.05 23.54 -7.85
CA ILE A 377 -15.49 24.32 -6.70
C ILE A 377 -14.77 25.67 -6.75
N PRO A 378 -15.48 26.82 -6.56
CA PRO A 378 -14.83 28.12 -6.49
C PRO A 378 -14.04 28.28 -5.17
N ALA A 379 -12.91 28.96 -5.24
CA ALA A 379 -12.19 29.45 -4.07
C ALA A 379 -12.94 30.63 -3.43
N ASP A 380 -12.76 30.85 -2.13
CA ASP A 380 -13.29 32.04 -1.45
C ASP A 380 -12.36 33.25 -1.67
N SER A 381 -11.04 33.02 -1.68
CA SER A 381 -10.01 34.00 -2.05
C SER A 381 -8.79 33.32 -2.63
N GLY A 382 -7.89 34.11 -3.21
CA GLY A 382 -6.66 33.64 -3.84
C GLY A 382 -6.80 33.34 -5.32
N THR A 383 -5.71 32.89 -5.95
CA THR A 383 -5.65 32.62 -7.38
C THR A 383 -4.94 31.27 -7.64
N VAL A 384 -5.49 30.55 -8.62
CA VAL A 384 -4.87 29.34 -9.18
C VAL A 384 -4.50 29.64 -10.63
N THR A 385 -3.24 29.52 -10.97
CA THR A 385 -2.73 29.80 -12.31
C THR A 385 -2.09 28.56 -12.90
N LEU A 386 -2.60 28.10 -14.04
CA LEU A 386 -2.01 27.02 -14.82
C LEU A 386 -0.95 27.59 -15.78
N GLY A 387 0.12 26.85 -15.96
CA GLY A 387 1.17 27.17 -16.91
C GLY A 387 0.75 27.02 -18.36
N SER A 388 1.65 27.40 -19.28
CA SER A 388 1.39 27.27 -20.71
C SER A 388 1.34 25.79 -21.15
N ASN A 389 0.38 25.48 -22.04
CA ASN A 389 0.16 24.14 -22.59
C ASN A 389 -0.05 23.04 -21.53
N VAL A 390 -0.66 23.40 -20.39
CA VAL A 390 -1.02 22.43 -19.35
C VAL A 390 -2.38 21.83 -19.69
N HIS A 391 -2.41 20.49 -19.80
CA HIS A 391 -3.62 19.69 -20.01
C HIS A 391 -3.82 18.82 -18.79
N ILE A 392 -4.89 19.09 -18.02
CA ILE A 392 -5.19 18.36 -16.79
C ILE A 392 -5.93 17.06 -17.11
N GLY A 393 -5.49 15.98 -16.46
CA GLY A 393 -6.24 14.74 -16.32
C GLY A 393 -6.59 14.52 -14.86
N TYR A 394 -7.89 14.50 -14.53
CA TYR A 394 -8.35 14.35 -13.16
C TYR A 394 -8.94 12.95 -12.90
N TYR A 395 -8.45 12.32 -11.86
CA TYR A 395 -9.00 11.07 -11.34
C TYR A 395 -9.74 11.35 -10.03
N ASP A 396 -11.07 11.18 -10.05
CA ASP A 396 -11.95 11.34 -8.91
C ASP A 396 -12.21 10.00 -8.22
N GLN A 397 -12.25 10.01 -6.90
CA GLN A 397 -12.50 8.84 -6.06
C GLN A 397 -13.84 8.15 -6.37
N GLU A 398 -14.85 8.87 -6.80
CA GLU A 398 -16.19 8.33 -7.09
C GLU A 398 -16.34 7.72 -8.50
N HIS A 399 -15.29 7.75 -9.34
CA HIS A 399 -15.28 7.20 -10.70
C HIS A 399 -16.47 7.64 -11.59
N GLN A 400 -16.95 8.86 -11.41
CA GLN A 400 -18.17 9.39 -12.06
C GLN A 400 -18.08 9.51 -13.59
N GLN A 401 -16.92 9.23 -14.18
CA GLN A 401 -16.67 9.41 -15.61
C GLN A 401 -16.82 8.13 -16.45
N LEU A 402 -17.26 7.01 -15.85
CA LEU A 402 -17.44 5.76 -16.56
C LEU A 402 -18.92 5.52 -16.94
N HIS A 403 -19.15 5.06 -18.17
CA HIS A 403 -20.47 4.68 -18.66
C HIS A 403 -20.78 3.24 -18.28
N MET A 404 -21.63 3.01 -17.28
CA MET A 404 -21.91 1.71 -16.68
C MET A 404 -22.44 0.66 -17.69
N GLU A 405 -23.13 1.10 -18.74
CA GLU A 405 -23.75 0.24 -19.75
C GLU A 405 -22.76 -0.32 -20.78
N LYS A 406 -21.56 0.33 -20.92
CA LYS A 406 -20.55 -0.05 -21.91
C LYS A 406 -19.69 -1.20 -21.41
N THR A 407 -19.08 -1.91 -22.38
CA THR A 407 -17.99 -2.83 -22.06
C THR A 407 -16.70 -2.03 -21.74
N ILE A 408 -15.75 -2.67 -21.06
CA ILE A 408 -14.44 -2.05 -20.78
C ILE A 408 -13.76 -1.60 -22.08
N PHE A 409 -13.82 -2.46 -23.12
CA PHE A 409 -13.22 -2.17 -24.42
C PHE A 409 -13.89 -0.99 -25.11
N ASP A 410 -15.24 -0.96 -25.13
CA ASP A 410 -15.99 0.12 -25.79
C ASP A 410 -15.80 1.45 -25.07
N GLU A 411 -15.73 1.45 -23.74
CA GLU A 411 -15.50 2.64 -22.94
C GLU A 411 -14.18 3.35 -23.33
N ILE A 412 -13.13 2.59 -23.57
CA ILE A 412 -11.83 3.15 -23.95
C ILE A 412 -11.77 3.47 -25.43
N SER A 413 -12.30 2.59 -26.29
CA SER A 413 -12.28 2.80 -27.75
C SER A 413 -13.10 4.02 -28.18
N ASP A 414 -14.26 4.24 -27.55
CA ASP A 414 -15.11 5.40 -27.83
C ASP A 414 -14.49 6.72 -27.29
N ALA A 415 -13.76 6.65 -26.16
CA ALA A 415 -13.06 7.80 -25.62
C ALA A 415 -11.85 8.22 -26.47
N TYR A 416 -11.21 7.25 -27.15
CA TYR A 416 -9.99 7.44 -27.95
C TYR A 416 -10.08 6.77 -29.32
N PRO A 417 -10.89 7.31 -30.25
CA PRO A 417 -11.13 6.68 -31.56
C PRO A 417 -9.88 6.55 -32.43
N ASP A 418 -8.86 7.37 -32.20
CA ASP A 418 -7.60 7.37 -32.95
C ASP A 418 -6.65 6.24 -32.54
N LEU A 419 -6.95 5.54 -31.43
CA LEU A 419 -6.14 4.42 -30.99
C LEU A 419 -6.54 3.12 -31.71
N ASN A 420 -5.53 2.35 -32.14
CA ASN A 420 -5.80 1.03 -32.69
C ASN A 420 -6.18 0.03 -31.58
N ASN A 421 -6.99 -0.97 -31.94
CA ASN A 421 -7.48 -2.00 -31.01
C ASN A 421 -6.35 -2.74 -30.28
N THR A 422 -5.18 -2.89 -30.90
CA THR A 422 -4.02 -3.53 -30.29
C THR A 422 -3.47 -2.69 -29.13
N LYS A 423 -3.38 -1.35 -29.30
CA LYS A 423 -2.91 -0.46 -28.25
C LYS A 423 -3.89 -0.43 -27.06
N VAL A 424 -5.20 -0.38 -27.34
CA VAL A 424 -6.25 -0.45 -26.33
C VAL A 424 -6.14 -1.75 -25.52
N ARG A 425 -6.04 -2.89 -26.19
CA ARG A 425 -5.89 -4.19 -25.53
C ARG A 425 -4.59 -4.31 -24.73
N ASN A 426 -3.49 -3.78 -25.23
CA ASN A 426 -2.21 -3.81 -24.51
C ASN A 426 -2.28 -3.00 -23.23
N VAL A 427 -2.90 -1.82 -23.26
CA VAL A 427 -3.09 -1.02 -22.03
C VAL A 427 -4.03 -1.74 -21.06
N LEU A 428 -5.15 -2.26 -21.54
CA LEU A 428 -6.08 -3.03 -20.69
C LEU A 428 -5.40 -4.26 -20.08
N ALA A 429 -4.58 -4.98 -20.84
CA ALA A 429 -3.82 -6.13 -20.34
C ALA A 429 -2.83 -5.72 -19.25
N ALA A 430 -2.20 -4.55 -19.36
CA ALA A 430 -1.32 -4.02 -18.34
C ALA A 430 -2.07 -3.67 -17.04
N PHE A 431 -3.34 -3.30 -17.13
CA PHE A 431 -4.23 -3.14 -15.98
C PHE A 431 -4.97 -4.43 -15.58
N LEU A 432 -4.44 -5.60 -16.00
CA LEU A 432 -4.95 -6.95 -15.68
C LEU A 432 -6.33 -7.29 -16.26
N PHE A 433 -6.72 -6.65 -17.36
CA PHE A 433 -7.88 -7.06 -18.13
C PHE A 433 -7.42 -7.85 -19.36
N THR A 434 -7.50 -9.18 -19.30
CA THR A 434 -7.00 -10.08 -20.34
C THR A 434 -8.14 -10.85 -21.00
N GLU A 435 -7.90 -11.31 -22.24
CA GLU A 435 -8.82 -12.18 -23.00
C GLU A 435 -10.26 -11.66 -23.04
N ASP A 436 -11.19 -12.37 -22.42
CA ASP A 436 -12.62 -12.06 -22.45
C ASP A 436 -13.03 -11.01 -21.41
N ASP A 437 -12.16 -10.70 -20.44
CA ASP A 437 -12.46 -9.69 -19.41
C ASP A 437 -12.75 -8.31 -20.00
N VAL A 438 -12.11 -7.97 -21.12
CA VAL A 438 -12.29 -6.68 -21.80
C VAL A 438 -13.72 -6.45 -22.30
N TYR A 439 -14.52 -7.52 -22.44
CA TYR A 439 -15.90 -7.46 -22.90
C TYR A 439 -16.93 -7.46 -21.76
N LYS A 440 -16.48 -7.54 -20.49
CA LYS A 440 -17.36 -7.35 -19.33
C LYS A 440 -17.92 -5.93 -19.32
N LYS A 441 -19.16 -5.79 -18.90
CA LYS A 441 -19.76 -4.48 -18.69
C LYS A 441 -19.21 -3.83 -17.43
N ILE A 442 -19.10 -2.50 -17.45
CA ILE A 442 -18.60 -1.72 -16.31
C ILE A 442 -19.53 -1.86 -15.09
N GLU A 443 -20.85 -2.04 -15.29
CA GLU A 443 -21.80 -2.28 -14.20
C GLU A 443 -21.52 -3.57 -13.41
N ASP A 444 -20.95 -4.59 -14.05
CA ASP A 444 -20.64 -5.89 -13.45
C ASP A 444 -19.30 -5.91 -12.70
N LEU A 445 -18.52 -4.84 -12.79
CA LEU A 445 -17.20 -4.75 -12.19
C LEU A 445 -17.26 -4.36 -10.70
N SER A 446 -16.33 -4.90 -9.93
CA SER A 446 -16.06 -4.43 -8.56
C SER A 446 -15.54 -2.98 -8.55
N GLY A 447 -15.61 -2.31 -7.40
CA GLY A 447 -15.08 -0.95 -7.25
C GLY A 447 -13.60 -0.83 -7.65
N GLY A 448 -12.77 -1.80 -7.27
CA GLY A 448 -11.35 -1.83 -7.66
C GLY A 448 -11.13 -2.03 -9.15
N GLU A 449 -11.95 -2.86 -9.83
CA GLU A 449 -11.88 -3.04 -11.27
C GLU A 449 -12.31 -1.78 -12.02
N ARG A 450 -13.36 -1.10 -11.57
CA ARG A 450 -13.77 0.20 -12.11
C ARG A 450 -12.65 1.23 -11.97
N GLY A 451 -11.99 1.27 -10.81
CA GLY A 451 -10.83 2.14 -10.59
C GLY A 451 -9.70 1.87 -11.59
N ARG A 452 -9.39 0.60 -11.88
CA ARG A 452 -8.38 0.23 -12.89
C ARG A 452 -8.78 0.66 -14.30
N VAL A 453 -10.06 0.54 -14.68
CA VAL A 453 -10.56 1.02 -15.98
C VAL A 453 -10.44 2.55 -16.08
N ALA A 454 -10.83 3.28 -15.04
CA ALA A 454 -10.72 4.72 -14.99
C ALA A 454 -9.25 5.19 -15.08
N LEU A 455 -8.33 4.51 -14.39
CA LEU A 455 -6.90 4.77 -14.49
C LEU A 455 -6.35 4.47 -15.89
N ALA A 456 -6.72 3.33 -16.48
CA ALA A 456 -6.33 2.99 -17.85
C ALA A 456 -6.83 4.05 -18.86
N LYS A 457 -8.06 4.52 -18.70
CA LYS A 457 -8.64 5.60 -19.50
C LYS A 457 -7.86 6.90 -19.32
N LEU A 458 -7.56 7.29 -18.08
CA LEU A 458 -6.79 8.50 -17.78
C LEU A 458 -5.38 8.44 -18.39
N MET A 459 -4.71 7.30 -18.31
CA MET A 459 -3.35 7.11 -18.83
C MET A 459 -3.26 7.17 -20.35
N LEU A 460 -4.37 6.96 -21.06
CA LEU A 460 -4.45 7.11 -22.52
C LEU A 460 -4.79 8.52 -22.96
N SER A 461 -5.12 9.42 -22.03
CA SER A 461 -5.44 10.82 -22.34
C SER A 461 -4.21 11.61 -22.74
N ASP A 462 -4.43 12.75 -23.42
CA ASP A 462 -3.38 13.71 -23.78
C ASP A 462 -2.91 14.58 -22.61
N ALA A 463 -3.30 14.22 -21.38
CA ALA A 463 -2.95 14.97 -20.20
C ALA A 463 -1.43 14.94 -19.96
N ASN A 464 -0.85 16.09 -19.62
CA ASN A 464 0.53 16.24 -19.20
C ASN A 464 0.65 16.66 -17.72
N PHE A 465 -0.48 16.88 -17.05
CA PHE A 465 -0.61 17.11 -15.64
C PHE A 465 -1.72 16.23 -15.06
N LEU A 466 -1.35 15.19 -14.33
CA LEU A 466 -2.29 14.28 -13.68
C LEU A 466 -2.59 14.75 -12.26
N ILE A 467 -3.87 14.83 -11.93
CA ILE A 467 -4.36 15.11 -10.58
C ILE A 467 -5.13 13.87 -10.11
N LEU A 468 -4.67 13.23 -9.02
CA LEU A 468 -5.21 11.97 -8.54
C LEU A 468 -5.70 12.12 -7.09
N ASP A 469 -7.00 11.84 -6.87
CA ASP A 469 -7.59 11.85 -5.53
C ASP A 469 -7.77 10.42 -5.02
N GLU A 470 -6.95 10.02 -4.05
CA GLU A 470 -6.90 8.69 -3.43
C GLU A 470 -6.91 7.53 -4.46
N PRO A 471 -5.97 7.51 -5.42
CA PRO A 471 -5.99 6.54 -6.53
C PRO A 471 -5.72 5.10 -6.09
N THR A 472 -5.23 4.89 -4.88
CA THR A 472 -4.91 3.58 -4.30
C THR A 472 -6.08 2.95 -3.55
N ASN A 473 -7.16 3.69 -3.30
CA ASN A 473 -8.31 3.18 -2.57
C ASN A 473 -8.99 2.04 -3.34
N HIS A 474 -9.36 0.99 -2.63
CA HIS A 474 -10.00 -0.22 -3.17
C HIS A 474 -9.16 -1.03 -4.17
N LEU A 475 -7.91 -0.63 -4.45
CA LEU A 475 -7.00 -1.42 -5.26
C LEU A 475 -6.32 -2.50 -4.41
N ASP A 476 -6.23 -3.70 -4.97
CA ASP A 476 -5.38 -4.75 -4.39
C ASP A 476 -3.88 -4.45 -4.59
N ILE A 477 -3.04 -5.19 -3.91
CA ILE A 477 -1.59 -4.97 -3.91
C ILE A 477 -1.03 -5.00 -5.34
N THR A 478 -1.47 -5.94 -6.18
CA THR A 478 -1.00 -6.07 -7.57
C THR A 478 -1.41 -4.86 -8.41
N SER A 479 -2.65 -4.39 -8.26
CA SER A 479 -3.14 -3.18 -8.96
C SER A 479 -2.40 -1.92 -8.51
N LYS A 480 -2.04 -1.81 -7.22
CA LYS A 480 -1.21 -0.72 -6.70
C LYS A 480 0.20 -0.74 -7.32
N GLU A 481 0.82 -1.90 -7.45
CA GLU A 481 2.14 -2.07 -8.08
C GLU A 481 2.14 -1.62 -9.54
N ILE A 482 1.09 -1.97 -10.28
CA ILE A 482 0.92 -1.52 -11.67
C ILE A 482 0.78 0.00 -11.75
N LEU A 483 -0.02 0.61 -10.88
CA LEU A 483 -0.17 2.06 -10.83
C LEU A 483 1.15 2.75 -10.47
N GLU A 484 1.90 2.23 -9.51
CA GLU A 484 3.21 2.74 -9.13
C GLU A 484 4.19 2.73 -10.30
N GLU A 485 4.28 1.62 -11.03
CA GLU A 485 5.16 1.49 -12.18
C GLU A 485 4.73 2.40 -13.33
N ALA A 486 3.43 2.50 -13.60
CA ALA A 486 2.87 3.41 -14.58
C ALA A 486 3.22 4.87 -14.26
N LEU A 487 3.07 5.31 -13.00
CA LEU A 487 3.40 6.68 -12.60
C LEU A 487 4.91 6.94 -12.53
N LYS A 488 5.73 5.92 -12.24
CA LYS A 488 7.20 6.05 -12.31
C LYS A 488 7.68 6.26 -13.73
N SER A 489 7.07 5.57 -14.69
CA SER A 489 7.41 5.68 -16.13
C SER A 489 6.81 6.91 -16.79
N TYR A 490 5.79 7.54 -16.20
CA TYR A 490 5.14 8.73 -16.73
C TYR A 490 6.07 9.94 -16.70
N THR A 491 6.28 10.58 -17.85
CA THR A 491 7.21 11.71 -18.01
C THR A 491 6.57 13.09 -17.74
N GLY A 492 5.24 13.13 -17.55
CA GLY A 492 4.50 14.34 -17.19
C GLY A 492 4.60 14.69 -15.70
N THR A 493 3.76 15.61 -15.28
CA THR A 493 3.68 16.09 -13.88
C THR A 493 2.52 15.39 -13.18
N VAL A 494 2.70 15.03 -11.91
CA VAL A 494 1.67 14.35 -11.12
C VAL A 494 1.47 15.09 -9.80
N PHE A 495 0.21 15.37 -9.46
CA PHE A 495 -0.20 15.89 -8.17
C PHE A 495 -1.25 14.95 -7.58
N PHE A 496 -1.01 14.41 -6.40
CA PHE A 496 -1.91 13.39 -5.85
C PHE A 496 -2.11 13.50 -4.35
N VAL A 497 -3.28 13.09 -3.90
CA VAL A 497 -3.61 12.83 -2.50
C VAL A 497 -3.61 11.34 -2.29
N SER A 498 -2.93 10.84 -1.28
CA SER A 498 -3.01 9.45 -0.85
C SER A 498 -2.66 9.28 0.62
N HIS A 499 -3.27 8.27 1.25
CA HIS A 499 -2.92 7.79 2.58
C HIS A 499 -2.03 6.53 2.55
N ASP A 500 -1.78 6.00 1.36
CA ASP A 500 -0.89 4.85 1.16
C ASP A 500 0.59 5.30 1.20
N ARG A 501 1.21 5.06 2.35
CA ARG A 501 2.60 5.47 2.62
C ARG A 501 3.60 4.81 1.68
N TYR A 502 3.37 3.55 1.30
CA TYR A 502 4.24 2.84 0.37
C TYR A 502 4.14 3.45 -1.03
N PHE A 503 2.93 3.73 -1.49
CA PHE A 503 2.68 4.41 -2.75
C PHE A 503 3.33 5.80 -2.79
N ILE A 504 3.16 6.61 -1.72
CA ILE A 504 3.81 7.93 -1.60
C ILE A 504 5.33 7.76 -1.67
N ASN A 505 5.90 6.81 -0.92
CA ASN A 505 7.35 6.59 -0.87
C ASN A 505 7.93 6.19 -2.22
N GLN A 506 7.21 5.38 -3.00
CA GLN A 506 7.64 4.90 -4.31
C GLN A 506 7.46 5.90 -5.45
N THR A 507 6.50 6.83 -5.31
CA THR A 507 6.07 7.70 -6.41
C THR A 507 6.46 9.15 -6.21
N ALA A 508 6.35 9.69 -4.98
CA ALA A 508 6.58 11.10 -4.71
C ALA A 508 8.05 11.49 -4.81
N THR A 509 8.30 12.64 -5.44
CA THR A 509 9.60 13.34 -5.40
C THR A 509 9.56 14.54 -4.46
N ARG A 510 8.36 14.94 -4.02
CA ARG A 510 8.11 16.07 -3.14
C ARG A 510 6.80 15.86 -2.39
N ILE A 511 6.75 16.24 -1.12
CA ILE A 511 5.57 16.13 -0.27
C ILE A 511 5.17 17.52 0.20
N LEU A 512 3.89 17.82 0.08
CA LEU A 512 3.23 18.97 0.67
C LEU A 512 2.35 18.48 1.81
N GLU A 513 2.61 18.94 3.03
CA GLU A 513 1.78 18.60 4.19
C GLU A 513 0.88 19.77 4.54
N LEU A 514 -0.42 19.53 4.52
CA LEU A 514 -1.42 20.49 4.95
C LEU A 514 -1.67 20.33 6.45
N THR A 515 -1.11 21.23 7.25
CA THR A 515 -1.22 21.24 8.71
C THR A 515 -1.86 22.54 9.15
N GLY A 516 -3.08 22.47 9.72
CA GLY A 516 -3.87 23.67 10.01
C GLY A 516 -4.09 24.52 8.75
N ASP A 517 -3.72 25.79 8.83
CA ASP A 517 -3.87 26.75 7.73
C ASP A 517 -2.61 26.86 6.84
N THR A 518 -1.59 26.02 7.06
CA THR A 518 -0.27 26.17 6.43
C THR A 518 0.11 24.94 5.62
N ILE A 519 0.85 25.14 4.51
CA ILE A 519 1.49 24.06 3.75
C ILE A 519 2.97 24.01 4.07
N VAL A 520 3.42 22.86 4.61
CA VAL A 520 4.83 22.55 4.84
C VAL A 520 5.36 21.74 3.65
N ASN A 521 6.52 22.12 3.13
CA ASN A 521 7.11 21.55 1.94
C ASN A 521 8.32 20.69 2.27
N TYR A 522 8.30 19.41 1.85
CA TYR A 522 9.39 18.45 2.01
C TYR A 522 9.86 18.00 0.63
N ILE A 523 11.13 18.24 0.30
CA ILE A 523 11.70 17.86 -1.00
C ILE A 523 12.32 16.48 -0.86
N GLY A 524 11.54 15.45 -1.10
CA GLY A 524 11.92 14.04 -0.97
C GLY A 524 10.72 13.12 -0.96
N ASN A 525 10.98 11.84 -0.67
CA ASN A 525 9.99 10.80 -0.52
C ASN A 525 9.41 10.74 0.90
N TYR A 526 8.61 9.71 1.19
CA TYR A 526 7.98 9.55 2.49
C TYR A 526 8.97 9.27 3.62
N ASP A 527 10.06 8.54 3.37
CA ASP A 527 11.10 8.28 4.38
C ASP A 527 11.81 9.58 4.78
N TYR A 528 12.13 10.44 3.81
CA TYR A 528 12.68 11.78 4.08
C TYR A 528 11.69 12.64 4.89
N TYR A 529 10.39 12.61 4.55
CA TYR A 529 9.35 13.28 5.34
C TYR A 529 9.37 12.82 6.80
N LEU A 530 9.43 11.50 7.05
CA LEU A 530 9.48 10.96 8.41
C LEU A 530 10.68 11.46 9.21
N GLU A 531 11.84 11.52 8.57
CA GLU A 531 13.08 11.97 9.22
C GLU A 531 13.04 13.46 9.61
N LYS A 532 12.42 14.30 8.77
CA LYS A 532 12.42 15.76 8.95
C LYS A 532 11.15 16.32 9.58
N HIS A 533 10.09 15.55 9.67
CA HIS A 533 8.78 16.00 10.15
C HIS A 533 8.86 16.72 11.50
N ASP A 534 9.46 16.08 12.52
CA ASP A 534 9.50 16.64 13.87
C ASP A 534 10.31 17.95 13.95
N GLN A 535 11.37 18.06 13.14
CA GLN A 535 12.22 19.25 13.06
C GLN A 535 11.48 20.41 12.37
N MET A 536 10.85 20.12 11.24
CA MET A 536 10.15 21.13 10.45
C MET A 536 8.87 21.61 11.14
N THR A 537 8.07 20.72 11.68
CA THR A 537 6.82 21.07 12.41
C THR A 537 7.14 21.95 13.63
N ALA A 538 8.24 21.67 14.37
CA ALA A 538 8.67 22.51 15.49
C ALA A 538 9.08 23.94 15.06
N LEU A 539 9.60 24.13 13.86
CA LEU A 539 9.95 25.43 13.31
C LEU A 539 8.70 26.23 12.92
N TYR A 540 7.72 25.59 12.27
CA TYR A 540 6.48 26.25 11.84
C TYR A 540 5.57 26.60 13.02
N VAL A 541 5.39 25.72 14.02
CA VAL A 541 4.60 25.99 15.23
C VAL A 541 5.22 27.11 16.08
N LYS A 542 6.55 27.28 16.10
CA LYS A 542 7.20 28.42 16.76
C LYS A 542 6.98 29.75 16.03
N ALA A 543 6.87 29.71 14.70
CA ALA A 543 6.57 30.90 13.91
C ALA A 543 5.16 31.45 14.17
N GLU A 544 4.16 30.59 14.36
CA GLU A 544 2.76 31.00 14.67
C GLU A 544 2.60 31.59 16.08
N GLN A 545 3.40 31.15 17.07
CA GLN A 545 3.35 31.68 18.44
C GLN A 545 4.06 33.03 18.63
N SER A 546 4.81 33.50 17.65
CA SER A 546 5.56 34.76 17.68
C SER A 546 4.91 35.95 16.96
N THR A 547 3.65 35.84 16.54
CA THR A 547 2.90 36.97 15.97
C THR A 547 2.36 37.92 17.05
N ASP A 548 3.27 38.57 17.80
CA ASP A 548 3.00 39.84 18.45
C ASP A 548 3.34 40.97 17.45
N PRO A 549 2.47 41.97 17.23
CA PRO A 549 2.63 42.94 16.14
C PRO A 549 3.61 44.07 16.44
N SER A 550 4.84 43.72 16.80
CA SER A 550 5.93 44.74 16.92
C SER A 550 7.30 44.09 16.79
N GLY A 551 7.86 44.09 15.60
CA GLY A 551 9.30 43.92 15.43
C GLY A 551 9.80 43.09 14.25
N SER A 552 10.17 43.80 13.20
CA SER A 552 11.28 43.56 12.26
C SER A 552 11.28 42.31 11.35
N SER A 553 11.19 42.58 10.10
CA SER A 553 11.51 41.95 8.82
C SER A 553 12.83 41.14 8.70
N THR A 554 13.25 40.37 9.72
CA THR A 554 14.51 39.60 9.68
C THR A 554 14.31 38.07 9.59
N GLU A 555 13.11 37.56 9.88
CA GLU A 555 12.85 36.10 9.91
C GLU A 555 12.39 35.51 8.56
N GLU A 556 11.74 36.29 7.69
CA GLU A 556 11.44 35.84 6.31
C GLU A 556 12.70 35.57 5.48
N THR A 557 13.83 36.17 5.84
CA THR A 557 15.12 36.00 5.15
C THR A 557 15.79 34.67 5.54
N THR A 558 15.60 34.19 6.76
CA THR A 558 16.19 32.93 7.25
C THR A 558 15.49 31.69 6.67
N VAL A 559 14.17 31.70 6.56
CA VAL A 559 13.41 30.57 5.98
C VAL A 559 13.68 30.47 4.46
N LYS A 560 13.79 31.61 3.76
CA LYS A 560 14.16 31.63 2.32
C LYS A 560 15.61 31.23 2.09
N THR A 561 16.51 31.51 3.03
CA THR A 561 17.93 31.12 2.94
C THR A 561 18.11 29.62 3.21
N ASP A 562 17.39 29.04 4.17
CA ASP A 562 17.38 27.60 4.44
C ASP A 562 16.80 26.79 3.27
N TRP A 563 15.73 27.29 2.63
CA TRP A 563 15.16 26.66 1.44
C TRP A 563 16.13 26.67 0.24
N GLN A 564 16.86 27.78 0.04
CA GLN A 564 17.87 27.86 -1.01
C GLN A 564 19.08 26.97 -0.72
N THR A 565 19.46 26.82 0.54
CA THR A 565 20.56 25.96 0.99
C THR A 565 20.18 24.48 0.82
N GLN A 566 18.97 24.08 1.21
CA GLN A 566 18.45 22.72 1.00
C GLN A 566 18.34 22.35 -0.49
N LYS A 567 17.87 23.29 -1.32
CA LYS A 567 17.80 23.09 -2.76
C LYS A 567 19.19 22.95 -3.41
N ALA A 568 20.17 23.69 -2.93
CA ALA A 568 21.56 23.59 -3.38
C ALA A 568 22.18 22.24 -2.94
N GLU A 569 21.87 21.78 -1.73
CA GLU A 569 22.37 20.52 -1.17
C GLU A 569 21.75 19.31 -1.90
N GLN A 570 20.46 19.33 -2.19
CA GLN A 570 19.84 18.28 -3.00
C GLN A 570 20.30 18.29 -4.46
N ALA A 571 20.54 19.47 -5.03
CA ALA A 571 21.15 19.54 -6.36
C ALA A 571 22.56 18.94 -6.36
N ARG A 572 23.31 19.07 -5.24
CA ARG A 572 24.62 18.45 -5.02
C ARG A 572 24.48 16.92 -4.91
N ILE A 573 23.55 16.44 -4.06
CA ILE A 573 23.28 15.01 -3.88
C ILE A 573 22.86 14.35 -5.21
N ARG A 574 21.90 14.92 -5.93
CA ARG A 574 21.50 14.41 -7.26
C ARG A 574 22.65 14.39 -8.27
N LYS A 575 23.56 15.35 -8.19
CA LYS A 575 24.73 15.39 -9.05
C LYS A 575 25.70 14.27 -8.73
N ILE A 576 25.87 13.95 -7.45
CA ILE A 576 26.69 12.85 -6.97
C ILE A 576 26.05 11.50 -7.34
N GLU A 577 24.73 11.30 -7.10
CA GLU A 577 23.99 10.11 -7.49
C GLU A 577 24.07 9.83 -9.01
N ASN A 578 23.89 10.85 -9.84
CA ASN A 578 24.03 10.72 -11.30
C ASN A 578 25.46 10.40 -11.73
N ALA A 579 26.46 10.92 -11.02
CA ALA A 579 27.86 10.62 -11.28
C ALA A 579 28.19 9.18 -10.85
N LEU A 580 27.64 8.72 -9.74
CA LEU A 580 27.78 7.37 -9.19
C LEU A 580 27.17 6.35 -10.16
N LYS A 581 25.96 6.59 -10.62
CA LYS A 581 25.28 5.73 -11.61
C LYS A 581 26.06 5.64 -12.93
N LYS A 582 26.64 6.75 -13.41
CA LYS A 582 27.48 6.74 -14.60
C LYS A 582 28.79 5.96 -14.39
N SER A 583 29.35 6.02 -13.19
CA SER A 583 30.55 5.23 -12.84
C SER A 583 30.22 3.73 -12.81
N GLU A 584 29.08 3.34 -12.24
CA GLU A 584 28.59 1.96 -12.22
C GLU A 584 28.34 1.40 -13.64
N GLU A 585 27.68 2.19 -14.51
CA GLU A 585 27.46 1.80 -15.91
C GLU A 585 28.80 1.59 -16.64
N LYS A 586 29.80 2.40 -16.35
CA LYS A 586 31.11 2.32 -16.97
C LYS A 586 31.97 1.17 -16.43
N ILE A 587 31.84 0.87 -15.13
CA ILE A 587 32.43 -0.32 -14.49
C ILE A 587 31.89 -1.60 -15.16
N ALA A 588 30.56 -1.73 -15.28
CA ALA A 588 29.93 -2.87 -15.94
C ALA A 588 30.38 -3.03 -17.41
N GLU A 589 30.46 -1.93 -18.17
CA GLU A 589 30.95 -1.94 -19.56
C GLU A 589 32.41 -2.42 -19.67
N LEU A 590 33.27 -2.01 -18.72
CA LEU A 590 34.67 -2.42 -18.70
C LEU A 590 34.85 -3.88 -18.28
N GLU A 591 34.06 -4.36 -17.32
CA GLU A 591 34.01 -5.77 -16.91
C GLU A 591 33.57 -6.68 -18.07
N ASP A 592 32.52 -6.29 -18.81
CA ASP A 592 32.08 -7.03 -20.00
C ASP A 592 33.15 -7.09 -21.08
N LYS A 593 33.89 -5.99 -21.31
CA LYS A 593 35.00 -5.94 -22.27
C LYS A 593 36.17 -6.82 -21.85
N ILE A 594 36.51 -6.85 -20.56
CA ILE A 594 37.55 -7.72 -20.01
C ILE A 594 37.15 -9.18 -20.16
N ALA A 595 35.87 -9.53 -19.83
CA ALA A 595 35.36 -10.88 -19.97
C ALA A 595 35.36 -11.35 -21.44
N ALA A 596 35.00 -10.47 -22.39
CA ALA A 596 35.05 -10.78 -23.81
C ALA A 596 36.48 -11.06 -24.32
N ILE A 597 37.48 -10.30 -23.82
CA ILE A 597 38.88 -10.56 -24.13
C ILE A 597 39.35 -11.87 -23.52
N ASP A 598 38.96 -12.19 -22.29
CA ASP A 598 39.29 -13.48 -21.66
C ASP A 598 38.71 -14.66 -22.45
N GLU A 599 37.48 -14.54 -22.94
CA GLU A 599 36.86 -15.55 -23.82
C GLU A 599 37.58 -15.67 -25.17
N GLU A 600 38.03 -14.56 -25.73
CA GLU A 600 38.79 -14.54 -26.99
C GLU A 600 40.18 -15.17 -26.81
N CYS A 601 40.87 -14.88 -25.69
CA CYS A 601 42.15 -15.46 -25.33
C CYS A 601 42.07 -16.99 -25.10
N ALA A 602 40.93 -17.51 -24.64
CA ALA A 602 40.70 -18.93 -24.39
C ALA A 602 40.52 -19.76 -25.70
N LYS A 603 40.39 -19.13 -26.86
CA LYS A 603 40.22 -19.82 -28.14
C LYS A 603 41.55 -20.47 -28.61
N PRO A 604 41.54 -21.77 -28.96
CA PRO A 604 42.78 -22.50 -29.34
C PRO A 604 43.56 -21.88 -30.49
N GLU A 605 42.86 -21.20 -31.41
CA GLU A 605 43.44 -20.53 -32.60
C GLU A 605 44.25 -19.30 -32.22
N ILE A 606 43.88 -18.60 -31.14
CA ILE A 606 44.56 -17.37 -30.69
C ILE A 606 45.69 -17.72 -29.72
N ALA A 607 45.54 -18.78 -28.91
CA ALA A 607 46.56 -19.24 -28.01
C ALA A 607 47.90 -19.66 -28.69
N VAL A 608 47.84 -20.02 -30.00
CA VAL A 608 49.03 -20.35 -30.84
C VAL A 608 49.65 -19.11 -31.49
N ASN A 609 48.92 -17.99 -31.58
CA ASN A 609 49.40 -16.76 -32.19
C ASN A 609 49.92 -15.76 -31.14
N SER A 610 51.23 -15.84 -30.85
CA SER A 610 51.87 -15.02 -29.81
C SER A 610 51.76 -13.51 -30.04
N ALA A 611 51.68 -13.02 -31.30
CA ALA A 611 51.52 -11.59 -31.62
C ALA A 611 50.12 -11.10 -31.26
N ARG A 612 49.07 -11.84 -31.65
CA ARG A 612 47.69 -11.49 -31.35
C ARG A 612 47.35 -11.61 -29.85
N LEU A 613 47.88 -12.66 -29.20
CA LEU A 613 47.74 -12.82 -27.76
C LEU A 613 48.40 -11.66 -26.99
N GLY A 614 49.58 -11.19 -27.44
CA GLY A 614 50.25 -10.05 -26.83
C GLY A 614 49.47 -8.74 -26.95
N GLU A 615 48.79 -8.51 -28.10
CA GLU A 615 47.89 -7.35 -28.28
C GLU A 615 46.69 -7.41 -27.35
N LEU A 616 46.03 -8.57 -27.25
CA LEU A 616 44.85 -8.76 -26.39
C LEU A 616 45.18 -8.60 -24.90
N VAL A 617 46.30 -9.16 -24.44
CA VAL A 617 46.76 -9.01 -23.07
C VAL A 617 47.07 -7.54 -22.73
N ARG A 618 47.65 -6.79 -23.67
CA ARG A 618 47.93 -5.37 -23.47
C ARG A 618 46.64 -4.55 -23.38
N THR A 619 45.66 -4.82 -24.24
CA THR A 619 44.36 -4.17 -24.23
C THR A 619 43.58 -4.50 -22.94
N GLN A 620 43.70 -5.75 -22.48
CA GLN A 620 43.10 -6.17 -21.19
C GLN A 620 43.72 -5.41 -20.03
N GLU A 621 45.03 -5.25 -20.01
CA GLU A 621 45.73 -4.48 -18.95
C GLU A 621 45.33 -3.01 -18.95
N GLU A 622 45.15 -2.41 -20.12
CA GLU A 622 44.63 -1.03 -20.27
C GLU A 622 43.20 -0.91 -19.71
N TYR A 623 42.31 -1.87 -19.99
CA TYR A 623 40.96 -1.87 -19.40
C TYR A 623 40.95 -2.14 -17.90
N ARG A 624 41.84 -2.98 -17.37
CA ARG A 624 42.00 -3.18 -15.91
C ARG A 624 42.43 -1.91 -15.20
N GLN A 625 43.37 -1.17 -15.74
CA GLN A 625 43.80 0.11 -15.17
C GLN A 625 42.71 1.18 -15.22
N GLU A 626 41.89 1.19 -16.27
CA GLU A 626 40.73 2.07 -16.37
C GLU A 626 39.64 1.67 -15.38
N LEU A 627 39.42 0.38 -15.17
CA LEU A 627 38.49 -0.19 -14.21
C LEU A 627 38.87 0.19 -12.78
N GLU A 628 40.15 0.08 -12.43
CA GLU A 628 40.65 0.48 -11.11
C GLU A 628 40.40 1.96 -10.82
N LYS A 629 40.64 2.85 -11.79
CA LYS A 629 40.31 4.28 -11.67
C LYS A 629 38.82 4.55 -11.50
N GLN A 630 37.96 3.74 -12.16
CA GLN A 630 36.51 3.89 -12.00
C GLN A 630 36.03 3.41 -10.64
N TYR A 631 36.64 2.38 -10.06
CA TYR A 631 36.37 1.96 -8.68
C TYR A 631 36.81 2.99 -7.65
N GLU A 632 38.01 3.62 -7.81
CA GLU A 632 38.44 4.72 -6.94
C GLU A 632 37.47 5.92 -7.02
N LEU A 633 37.00 6.26 -8.23
CA LEU A 633 36.02 7.33 -8.42
C LEU A 633 34.67 6.99 -7.79
N TRP A 634 34.23 5.74 -7.91
CA TRP A 634 33.00 5.25 -7.32
C TRP A 634 33.05 5.28 -5.79
N GLU A 635 34.18 4.89 -5.20
CA GLU A 635 34.41 4.91 -3.75
C GLU A 635 34.43 6.36 -3.20
N ASP A 636 35.12 7.29 -3.89
CA ASP A 636 35.12 8.71 -3.55
C ASP A 636 33.72 9.34 -3.61
N LEU A 637 32.93 9.02 -4.64
CA LEU A 637 31.57 9.50 -4.79
C LEU A 637 30.62 8.91 -3.73
N SER A 638 30.81 7.64 -3.37
CA SER A 638 30.04 6.96 -2.32
C SER A 638 30.32 7.58 -0.95
N MET A 639 31.58 7.86 -0.62
CA MET A 639 31.95 8.58 0.63
C MET A 639 31.36 10.00 0.69
N GLN A 640 31.24 10.67 -0.46
CA GLN A 640 30.63 12.01 -0.52
C GLN A 640 29.10 11.98 -0.38
N LEU A 641 28.45 10.83 -0.60
CA LEU A 641 27.02 10.63 -0.41
C LEU A 641 26.70 10.35 1.07
N ASP A 642 27.60 9.64 1.77
CA ASP A 642 27.46 9.28 3.18
C ASP A 642 27.90 10.40 4.16
N SER A 643 28.53 11.45 3.64
CA SER A 643 29.00 12.61 4.42
C SER A 643 28.06 13.81 4.30
#